data_e6890cdb31d56114d4034054b4db929d
#
_entry.id   e6890cdb31d56114d4034054b4db929d
#
_cell.length_a   1.000
_cell.length_b   1.000
_cell.length_c   1.000
_cell.angle_alpha   90.00
_cell.angle_beta   90.00
_cell.angle_gamma   90.00
#
_symmetry.space_group_name_H-M   'P 1'
#
loop_
_entity.id
_entity.type
_entity.pdbx_description
1 polymer ?
#
loop_
_entity_poly.entity_id
_entity_poly.type
_entity_poly.pdbx_seq_one_letter_code
_entity_poly.pdbx_strand_id
1 'polypeptide(L)'
;MGVRGLHGFVASSCPHVCTVVNFKELAERHRSQHPGGTPAVVVDAMCCLRYWYTPESWVCGGQWREYYSSLREFVSAFTAVGIKLIFFFDGMVEQSKRGEWVKRRLKNNREIAKIFHHIKSHREQPGRNMFFIPSGLAVFTRFALKALGQETLCSLQEADYEVASYGFQNNCLGILGEDTDYLIYDTCPYFSISELSLDSLDTVMLCREKLSQSLGLRLADLPLLACLLGNDVVPEGMFESFRYKCLTSYASVRESCDRKGNVILAVADHISKVLRLHQGEKKLEEMLPLGPNKALFYKGVASYLLPGQKSPWFIQTPKDVVTLDKQVLSMSSDPESKQEVPMCMDPESRQKLPVGTDPECNLEAAVCANTEVKQEDPVNMGLEAKHQVTVVSDPEILKVARAQHVRAESYLVYGVMSSGEVECSSSLEDATDQALPSQAFVYRPVRQRVYSLLLGGGGGGTPSLRQLWLSQEPGIQAQRMDTLLACFDLSSSREELQAVERPFQALCCLLVYLFVQVDTLCLEDLHAFIAQALCLQGKPAMELADLQLDHIDPRAVQLATLLVRGLTTLVLVNGACGSPWEMADFMPWHLFDGKLFHQKYLQSEKGYTAEVLVEQNRSHVTRFHTLKSVVCKACGKENRPIVSRRHWRPHHAGSRQYEPDQWRRY
;
A
#
# COMPACT_ATOMS: atom_id res chain seq x y z
N MET A 1 4.71 0.43 14.06
CA MET A 1 3.97 1.70 14.34
C MET A 1 3.26 1.52 15.66
N GLY A 2 2.01 1.65 15.83
CA GLY A 2 1.33 1.38 17.09
C GLY A 2 1.60 2.39 18.21
N VAL A 3 1.59 1.92 19.46
CA VAL A 3 1.71 2.79 20.63
C VAL A 3 3.09 3.42 20.74
N ARG A 4 3.11 4.74 20.86
CA ARG A 4 4.33 5.53 20.87
C ARG A 4 5.34 5.09 21.92
N GLY A 5 6.54 4.76 21.47
CA GLY A 5 7.68 4.40 22.32
C GLY A 5 7.60 3.02 22.97
N LEU A 6 6.48 2.30 22.79
CA LEU A 6 6.26 1.02 23.47
C LEU A 6 7.23 -0.06 22.98
N HIS A 7 7.50 -0.14 21.68
CA HIS A 7 8.48 -1.08 21.13
C HIS A 7 9.87 -0.91 21.79
N GLY A 8 10.39 0.32 21.77
CA GLY A 8 11.69 0.63 22.39
C GLY A 8 11.70 0.39 23.91
N PHE A 9 10.60 0.64 24.59
CA PHE A 9 10.45 0.37 26.03
C PHE A 9 10.50 -1.13 26.33
N VAL A 10 9.78 -1.95 25.57
CA VAL A 10 9.79 -3.41 25.76
C VAL A 10 11.19 -3.96 25.50
N ALA A 11 11.84 -3.55 24.42
CA ALA A 11 13.16 -4.03 24.05
C ALA A 11 14.24 -3.64 25.07
N SER A 12 14.21 -2.41 25.61
CA SER A 12 15.28 -1.88 26.48
C SER A 12 15.02 -2.07 27.97
N SER A 13 13.75 -1.97 28.41
CA SER A 13 13.40 -1.86 29.83
C SER A 13 12.62 -3.07 30.38
N CYS A 14 12.02 -3.87 29.51
CA CYS A 14 11.19 -5.01 29.91
C CYS A 14 11.48 -6.28 29.12
N PRO A 15 12.74 -6.75 29.04
CA PRO A 15 13.09 -7.93 28.23
C PRO A 15 12.36 -9.22 28.68
N HIS A 16 11.88 -9.30 29.90
CA HIS A 16 11.08 -10.43 30.40
C HIS A 16 9.66 -10.52 29.81
N VAL A 17 9.17 -9.46 29.14
CA VAL A 17 7.96 -9.50 28.34
C VAL A 17 8.16 -10.40 27.13
N CYS A 18 9.38 -10.52 26.65
CA CYS A 18 9.79 -11.33 25.52
C CYS A 18 10.07 -12.78 25.95
N THR A 19 9.60 -13.74 25.17
CA THR A 19 9.85 -15.17 25.38
C THR A 19 10.16 -15.82 24.04
N VAL A 20 11.31 -16.48 23.93
CA VAL A 20 11.64 -17.25 22.73
C VAL A 20 10.71 -18.45 22.64
N VAL A 21 10.13 -18.66 21.48
CA VAL A 21 9.20 -19.75 21.17
C VAL A 21 9.53 -20.37 19.80
N ASN A 22 9.17 -21.64 19.64
CA ASN A 22 9.34 -22.35 18.37
C ASN A 22 7.98 -22.68 17.77
N PHE A 23 7.77 -22.32 16.49
CA PHE A 23 6.49 -22.54 15.82
C PHE A 23 6.16 -24.02 15.62
N LYS A 24 7.14 -24.91 15.48
CA LYS A 24 6.90 -26.37 15.38
C LYS A 24 6.28 -26.89 16.67
N GLU A 25 6.87 -26.51 17.82
CA GLU A 25 6.36 -26.91 19.14
C GLU A 25 4.96 -26.34 19.41
N LEU A 26 4.72 -25.07 19.01
CA LEU A 26 3.40 -24.45 19.13
C LEU A 26 2.36 -25.18 18.30
N ALA A 27 2.70 -25.56 17.06
CA ALA A 27 1.81 -26.29 16.18
C ALA A 27 1.50 -27.73 16.70
N GLU A 28 2.50 -28.42 17.25
CA GLU A 28 2.33 -29.75 17.86
C GLU A 28 1.43 -29.67 19.10
N ARG A 29 1.66 -28.69 19.96
CA ARG A 29 0.79 -28.42 21.13
C ARG A 29 -0.64 -28.13 20.73
N HIS A 30 -0.83 -27.30 19.71
CA HIS A 30 -2.16 -26.97 19.20
C HIS A 30 -2.89 -28.22 18.69
N ARG A 31 -2.23 -29.08 17.89
CA ARG A 31 -2.82 -30.33 17.39
C ARG A 31 -3.18 -31.29 18.53
N SER A 32 -2.37 -31.35 19.59
CA SER A 32 -2.63 -32.16 20.78
C SER A 32 -3.86 -31.69 21.56
N GLN A 33 -4.06 -30.37 21.61
CA GLN A 33 -5.18 -29.74 22.31
C GLN A 33 -6.48 -29.70 21.47
N HIS A 34 -6.35 -29.62 20.15
CA HIS A 34 -7.45 -29.50 19.20
C HIS A 34 -7.31 -30.56 18.09
N PRO A 35 -7.65 -31.84 18.38
CA PRO A 35 -7.58 -32.90 17.37
C PRO A 35 -8.44 -32.57 16.14
N GLY A 36 -7.81 -32.54 14.95
CA GLY A 36 -8.46 -32.18 13.71
C GLY A 36 -8.43 -30.68 13.37
N GLY A 37 -7.98 -29.80 14.27
CA GLY A 37 -7.75 -28.39 14.01
C GLY A 37 -6.44 -28.14 13.23
N THR A 38 -6.46 -27.26 12.25
CA THR A 38 -5.25 -26.83 11.54
C THR A 38 -4.65 -25.63 12.28
N PRO A 39 -3.41 -25.71 12.78
CA PRO A 39 -2.77 -24.57 13.40
C PRO A 39 -2.57 -23.46 12.36
N ALA A 40 -2.98 -22.24 12.69
CA ALA A 40 -2.95 -21.11 11.79
C ALA A 40 -2.24 -19.91 12.43
N VAL A 41 -1.49 -19.16 11.62
CA VAL A 41 -0.85 -17.89 12.00
C VAL A 41 -1.39 -16.78 11.10
N VAL A 42 -1.84 -15.70 11.72
CA VAL A 42 -2.24 -14.49 10.99
C VAL A 42 -1.01 -13.62 10.80
N VAL A 43 -0.76 -13.18 9.59
CA VAL A 43 0.42 -12.40 9.22
C VAL A 43 -0.01 -10.99 8.83
N ASP A 44 0.47 -10.00 9.57
CA ASP A 44 0.43 -8.61 9.14
C ASP A 44 1.46 -8.40 8.03
N ALA A 45 0.99 -8.51 6.80
CA ALA A 45 1.86 -8.51 5.64
C ALA A 45 2.58 -7.18 5.41
N MET A 46 1.97 -6.05 5.81
CA MET A 46 2.59 -4.74 5.65
C MET A 46 3.83 -4.58 6.53
N CYS A 47 3.78 -5.09 7.75
CA CYS A 47 4.93 -5.13 8.65
C CYS A 47 6.06 -6.05 8.12
N CYS A 48 5.69 -7.13 7.42
CA CYS A 48 6.64 -8.13 6.95
C CYS A 48 7.38 -7.76 5.66
N LEU A 49 6.93 -6.79 4.88
CA LEU A 49 7.52 -6.43 3.58
C LEU A 49 9.03 -6.16 3.67
N ARG A 50 9.49 -5.50 4.72
CA ARG A 50 10.92 -5.20 4.92
C ARG A 50 11.74 -6.43 5.27
N TYR A 51 11.16 -7.38 5.98
CA TYR A 51 11.79 -8.65 6.32
C TYR A 51 11.92 -9.54 5.08
N TRP A 52 10.89 -9.64 4.27
CA TRP A 52 10.90 -10.47 3.06
C TRP A 52 11.77 -9.92 1.94
N TYR A 53 11.93 -8.58 1.86
CA TYR A 53 12.73 -7.98 0.80
C TYR A 53 14.20 -7.89 1.21
N THR A 54 14.94 -8.95 0.93
CA THR A 54 16.37 -9.08 1.23
C THR A 54 17.32 -8.56 0.14
N PRO A 55 16.93 -8.45 -1.17
CA PRO A 55 17.86 -8.09 -2.22
C PRO A 55 18.60 -6.77 -1.96
N GLU A 56 19.92 -6.78 -2.16
CA GLU A 56 20.77 -5.61 -1.91
C GLU A 56 20.57 -4.49 -2.95
N SER A 57 20.35 -4.85 -4.22
CA SER A 57 20.22 -3.89 -5.33
C SER A 57 18.81 -3.31 -5.45
N TRP A 58 18.18 -2.97 -4.33
CA TRP A 58 16.80 -2.48 -4.25
C TRP A 58 16.54 -1.19 -5.05
N VAL A 59 17.56 -0.35 -5.24
CA VAL A 59 17.44 0.92 -5.96
C VAL A 59 17.17 0.74 -7.45
N CYS A 60 17.56 -0.40 -8.03
CA CYS A 60 17.39 -0.68 -9.46
C CYS A 60 15.94 -0.94 -9.90
N GLY A 61 14.94 -0.71 -9.05
CA GLY A 61 13.51 -0.92 -9.37
C GLY A 61 12.94 -2.26 -8.90
N GLY A 62 13.72 -3.04 -8.17
CA GLY A 62 13.32 -4.30 -7.54
C GLY A 62 13.85 -5.54 -8.26
N GLN A 63 14.30 -6.50 -7.48
CA GLN A 63 14.74 -7.84 -7.91
C GLN A 63 13.58 -8.81 -7.66
N TRP A 64 12.63 -8.83 -8.57
CA TRP A 64 11.33 -9.44 -8.35
C TRP A 64 11.36 -10.96 -8.31
N ARG A 65 12.24 -11.58 -9.07
CA ARG A 65 12.39 -13.05 -9.10
C ARG A 65 13.07 -13.57 -7.84
N GLU A 66 14.09 -12.87 -7.37
CA GLU A 66 14.76 -13.13 -6.10
C GLU A 66 13.78 -12.96 -4.94
N TYR A 67 13.05 -11.86 -4.92
CA TYR A 67 12.02 -11.59 -3.92
C TYR A 67 10.89 -12.65 -3.91
N TYR A 68 10.42 -13.07 -5.08
CA TYR A 68 9.43 -14.15 -5.19
C TYR A 68 9.96 -15.48 -4.62
N SER A 69 11.25 -15.76 -4.79
CA SER A 69 11.91 -16.94 -4.20
C SER A 69 11.93 -16.86 -2.68
N SER A 70 12.29 -15.69 -2.11
CA SER A 70 12.26 -15.48 -0.65
C SER A 70 10.86 -15.66 -0.06
N LEU A 71 9.81 -15.17 -0.75
CA LEU A 71 8.43 -15.41 -0.32
C LEU A 71 8.05 -16.89 -0.35
N ARG A 72 8.49 -17.61 -1.39
CA ARG A 72 8.25 -19.05 -1.50
C ARG A 72 8.94 -19.83 -0.39
N GLU A 73 10.17 -19.47 -0.05
CA GLU A 73 10.92 -20.06 1.07
C GLU A 73 10.22 -19.82 2.40
N PHE A 74 9.77 -18.58 2.64
CA PHE A 74 9.00 -18.24 3.83
C PHE A 74 7.72 -19.09 3.95
N VAL A 75 6.91 -19.13 2.90
CA VAL A 75 5.66 -19.94 2.88
C VAL A 75 5.97 -21.42 3.09
N SER A 76 7.00 -21.94 2.41
CA SER A 76 7.38 -23.35 2.47
C SER A 76 7.84 -23.77 3.88
N ALA A 77 8.55 -22.92 4.61
CA ALA A 77 9.01 -23.19 5.96
C ALA A 77 7.84 -23.46 6.93
N PHE A 78 6.78 -22.66 6.86
CA PHE A 78 5.59 -22.84 7.71
C PHE A 78 4.70 -24.00 7.23
N THR A 79 4.50 -24.13 5.92
CA THR A 79 3.67 -25.21 5.38
C THR A 79 4.29 -26.59 5.60
N ALA A 80 5.62 -26.71 5.60
CA ALA A 80 6.34 -27.96 5.89
C ALA A 80 6.06 -28.50 7.30
N VAL A 81 5.74 -27.64 8.26
CA VAL A 81 5.36 -28.04 9.62
C VAL A 81 3.83 -28.04 9.83
N GLY A 82 3.07 -27.89 8.73
CA GLY A 82 1.61 -27.97 8.73
C GLY A 82 0.94 -26.76 9.38
N ILE A 83 1.56 -25.59 9.34
CA ILE A 83 0.98 -24.30 9.76
C ILE A 83 0.37 -23.61 8.54
N LYS A 84 -0.90 -23.21 8.65
CA LYS A 84 -1.58 -22.37 7.67
C LYS A 84 -1.25 -20.91 7.93
N LEU A 85 -0.86 -20.17 6.87
CA LEU A 85 -0.66 -18.73 6.94
C LEU A 85 -1.84 -17.99 6.34
N ILE A 86 -2.29 -16.93 7.01
CA ILE A 86 -3.33 -16.02 6.53
C ILE A 86 -2.74 -14.62 6.50
N PHE A 87 -2.64 -14.04 5.32
CA PHE A 87 -1.98 -12.76 5.10
C PHE A 87 -2.99 -11.62 5.00
N PHE A 88 -2.82 -10.59 5.83
CA PHE A 88 -3.60 -9.36 5.77
C PHE A 88 -2.77 -8.21 5.21
N PHE A 89 -3.36 -7.47 4.29
CA PHE A 89 -2.81 -6.24 3.73
C PHE A 89 -3.71 -5.06 4.08
N ASP A 90 -3.12 -3.89 4.24
CA ASP A 90 -3.87 -2.65 4.36
C ASP A 90 -4.79 -2.46 3.15
N GLY A 91 -6.01 -2.05 3.43
CA GLY A 91 -6.99 -1.67 2.44
C GLY A 91 -6.88 -0.19 2.07
N MET A 92 -7.97 0.55 2.23
CA MET A 92 -8.03 1.97 1.98
C MET A 92 -7.62 2.76 3.23
N VAL A 93 -6.96 3.90 3.02
CA VAL A 93 -6.65 4.82 4.12
C VAL A 93 -7.93 5.47 4.63
N GLU A 94 -8.20 5.32 5.91
CA GLU A 94 -9.34 6.00 6.54
C GLU A 94 -9.17 7.52 6.51
N GLN A 95 -10.29 8.25 6.33
CA GLN A 95 -10.29 9.71 6.29
C GLN A 95 -9.65 10.33 7.55
N SER A 96 -9.83 9.70 8.71
CA SER A 96 -9.22 10.11 9.98
C SER A 96 -7.69 10.04 9.97
N LYS A 97 -7.09 9.16 9.18
CA LYS A 97 -5.64 8.94 9.06
C LYS A 97 -4.98 9.68 7.89
N ARG A 98 -5.77 10.38 7.07
CA ARG A 98 -5.26 11.09 5.87
C ARG A 98 -4.14 12.10 6.21
N GLY A 99 -4.29 12.84 7.30
CA GLY A 99 -3.26 13.79 7.75
C GLY A 99 -1.93 13.11 8.10
N GLU A 100 -1.97 11.96 8.73
CA GLU A 100 -0.77 11.18 9.07
C GLU A 100 -0.15 10.54 7.81
N TRP A 101 -0.99 10.06 6.89
CA TRP A 101 -0.55 9.56 5.59
C TRP A 101 0.21 10.64 4.80
N VAL A 102 -0.29 11.88 4.76
CA VAL A 102 0.39 13.01 4.11
C VAL A 102 1.76 13.28 4.75
N LYS A 103 1.86 13.29 6.08
CA LYS A 103 3.15 13.47 6.78
C LYS A 103 4.14 12.37 6.42
N ARG A 104 3.70 11.10 6.39
CA ARG A 104 4.53 9.95 5.96
C ARG A 104 4.98 10.12 4.51
N ARG A 105 4.11 10.59 3.63
CA ARG A 105 4.42 10.87 2.23
C ARG A 105 5.50 11.95 2.08
N LEU A 106 5.38 13.06 2.79
CA LEU A 106 6.38 14.13 2.79
C LEU A 106 7.74 13.66 3.34
N LYS A 107 7.73 12.81 4.36
CA LYS A 107 8.95 12.17 4.86
C LYS A 107 9.59 11.28 3.79
N ASN A 108 8.80 10.43 3.14
CA ASN A 108 9.28 9.56 2.06
C ASN A 108 9.90 10.37 0.91
N ASN A 109 9.30 11.47 0.50
CA ASN A 109 9.85 12.34 -0.55
C ASN A 109 11.24 12.89 -0.17
N ARG A 110 11.45 13.27 1.11
CA ARG A 110 12.77 13.71 1.61
C ARG A 110 13.80 12.58 1.57
N GLU A 111 13.42 11.37 1.94
CA GLU A 111 14.33 10.21 1.85
C GLU A 111 14.66 9.85 0.41
N ILE A 112 13.69 9.90 -0.51
CA ILE A 112 13.89 9.71 -1.94
C ILE A 112 14.89 10.75 -2.50
N ALA A 113 14.76 12.02 -2.12
CA ALA A 113 15.69 13.06 -2.53
C ALA A 113 17.13 12.78 -2.07
N LYS A 114 17.32 12.27 -0.85
CA LYS A 114 18.65 11.86 -0.34
C LYS A 114 19.21 10.69 -1.13
N ILE A 115 18.38 9.71 -1.47
CA ILE A 115 18.77 8.55 -2.29
C ILE A 115 19.28 9.01 -3.65
N PHE A 116 18.53 9.86 -4.36
CA PHE A 116 18.97 10.36 -5.67
C PHE A 116 20.20 11.26 -5.56
N HIS A 117 20.33 12.05 -4.51
CA HIS A 117 21.58 12.80 -4.26
C HIS A 117 22.77 11.87 -4.11
N HIS A 118 22.64 10.79 -3.34
CA HIS A 118 23.69 9.77 -3.18
C HIS A 118 24.06 9.11 -4.51
N ILE A 119 23.05 8.64 -5.28
CA ILE A 119 23.28 7.98 -6.58
C ILE A 119 23.97 8.93 -7.56
N LYS A 120 23.54 10.18 -7.65
CA LYS A 120 24.15 11.19 -8.55
C LYS A 120 25.60 11.48 -8.18
N SER A 121 25.91 11.52 -6.87
CA SER A 121 27.24 11.87 -6.37
C SER A 121 28.24 10.70 -6.43
N HIS A 122 27.78 9.47 -6.14
CA HIS A 122 28.66 8.33 -5.95
C HIS A 122 28.53 7.27 -7.06
N ARG A 123 27.43 7.28 -7.81
CA ARG A 123 27.12 6.25 -8.82
C ARG A 123 27.08 4.82 -8.26
N GLU A 124 26.77 4.68 -6.97
CA GLU A 124 26.76 3.43 -6.23
C GLU A 124 25.38 3.15 -5.61
N GLN A 125 25.16 1.88 -5.27
CA GLN A 125 24.01 1.45 -4.52
C GLN A 125 24.05 2.07 -3.11
N PRO A 126 23.01 2.83 -2.68
CA PRO A 126 22.91 3.29 -1.30
C PRO A 126 22.83 2.12 -0.31
N GLY A 127 23.46 2.27 0.84
CA GLY A 127 23.42 1.24 1.89
C GLY A 127 22.02 1.00 2.47
N ARG A 128 21.87 -0.08 3.25
CA ARG A 128 20.60 -0.45 3.90
C ARG A 128 20.05 0.59 4.87
N ASN A 129 20.87 1.47 5.40
CA ASN A 129 20.42 2.62 6.20
C ASN A 129 19.55 3.61 5.41
N MET A 130 19.66 3.61 4.08
CA MET A 130 18.85 4.41 3.16
C MET A 130 17.76 3.56 2.48
N PHE A 131 17.56 2.32 2.89
CA PHE A 131 16.65 1.39 2.21
C PHE A 131 15.24 1.95 2.07
N PHE A 132 14.80 2.01 0.82
CA PHE A 132 13.45 2.38 0.43
C PHE A 132 12.77 1.19 -0.25
N ILE A 133 11.55 0.88 0.17
CA ILE A 133 10.79 -0.25 -0.37
C ILE A 133 10.55 -0.01 -1.87
N PRO A 134 10.86 -0.98 -2.76
CA PRO A 134 10.56 -0.88 -4.18
C PRO A 134 9.10 -0.52 -4.45
N SER A 135 8.88 0.35 -5.44
CA SER A 135 7.52 0.77 -5.83
C SER A 135 6.65 -0.43 -6.16
N GLY A 136 5.42 -0.44 -5.66
CA GLY A 136 4.48 -1.54 -5.92
C GLY A 136 4.73 -2.82 -5.12
N LEU A 137 5.72 -2.88 -4.21
CA LEU A 137 6.04 -4.11 -3.49
C LEU A 137 4.82 -4.72 -2.79
N ALA A 138 4.06 -3.93 -2.03
CA ALA A 138 2.86 -4.42 -1.34
C ALA A 138 1.81 -4.99 -2.31
N VAL A 139 1.63 -4.34 -3.47
CA VAL A 139 0.67 -4.79 -4.49
C VAL A 139 1.10 -6.14 -5.06
N PHE A 140 2.34 -6.26 -5.51
CA PHE A 140 2.82 -7.50 -6.12
C PHE A 140 2.98 -8.63 -5.11
N THR A 141 3.27 -8.33 -3.84
CA THR A 141 3.30 -9.34 -2.77
C THR A 141 1.95 -10.04 -2.60
N ARG A 142 0.82 -9.31 -2.71
CA ARG A 142 -0.52 -9.92 -2.66
C ARG A 142 -0.68 -11.00 -3.72
N PHE A 143 -0.32 -10.69 -4.97
CA PHE A 143 -0.45 -11.62 -6.09
C PHE A 143 0.59 -12.75 -6.03
N ALA A 144 1.79 -12.48 -5.50
CA ALA A 144 2.80 -13.51 -5.28
C ALA A 144 2.32 -14.56 -4.27
N LEU A 145 1.78 -14.13 -3.13
CA LEU A 145 1.23 -15.03 -2.10
C LEU A 145 0.03 -15.82 -2.64
N LYS A 146 -0.84 -15.19 -3.42
CA LYS A 146 -1.94 -15.91 -4.09
C LYS A 146 -1.43 -16.94 -5.10
N ALA A 147 -0.42 -16.61 -5.89
CA ALA A 147 0.22 -17.55 -6.80
C ALA A 147 0.88 -18.74 -6.08
N LEU A 148 1.31 -18.52 -4.82
CA LEU A 148 1.81 -19.56 -3.91
C LEU A 148 0.67 -20.31 -3.17
N GLY A 149 -0.58 -20.08 -3.52
CA GLY A 149 -1.74 -20.76 -2.94
C GLY A 149 -2.11 -20.30 -1.52
N GLN A 150 -1.63 -19.13 -1.09
CA GLN A 150 -1.88 -18.64 0.26
C GLN A 150 -3.18 -17.83 0.35
N GLU A 151 -3.87 -17.95 1.50
CA GLU A 151 -5.00 -17.11 1.84
C GLU A 151 -4.51 -15.68 2.08
N THR A 152 -5.00 -14.77 1.23
CA THR A 152 -4.56 -13.37 1.22
C THR A 152 -5.77 -12.47 1.21
N LEU A 153 -5.84 -11.58 2.19
CA LEU A 153 -6.96 -10.70 2.46
C LEU A 153 -6.51 -9.23 2.46
N CYS A 154 -7.42 -8.33 2.10
CA CYS A 154 -7.26 -6.89 2.28
C CYS A 154 -8.31 -6.38 3.26
N SER A 155 -7.91 -5.55 4.20
CA SER A 155 -8.82 -4.95 5.18
C SER A 155 -9.80 -3.99 4.51
N LEU A 156 -10.99 -3.88 5.10
CA LEU A 156 -11.99 -2.86 4.76
C LEU A 156 -11.96 -1.70 5.73
N GLN A 157 -11.55 -1.98 6.94
CA GLN A 157 -11.36 -1.05 8.04
C GLN A 157 -9.88 -0.98 8.39
N GLU A 158 -9.58 -0.63 9.62
CA GLU A 158 -8.25 -0.63 10.17
C GLU A 158 -7.65 -2.05 10.12
N ALA A 159 -6.49 -2.19 9.48
CA ALA A 159 -5.89 -3.51 9.28
C ALA A 159 -5.54 -4.20 10.60
N ASP A 160 -4.96 -3.46 11.56
CA ASP A 160 -4.59 -4.01 12.86
C ASP A 160 -5.80 -4.57 13.62
N TYR A 161 -6.95 -3.87 13.53
CA TYR A 161 -8.20 -4.33 14.11
C TYR A 161 -8.71 -5.62 13.44
N GLU A 162 -8.68 -5.69 12.11
CA GLU A 162 -9.13 -6.89 11.38
C GLU A 162 -8.21 -8.09 11.64
N VAL A 163 -6.90 -7.89 11.67
CA VAL A 163 -5.89 -8.90 12.03
C VAL A 163 -6.14 -9.43 13.44
N ALA A 164 -6.27 -8.53 14.43
CA ALA A 164 -6.53 -8.90 15.82
C ALA A 164 -7.87 -9.63 15.98
N SER A 165 -8.91 -9.15 15.30
CA SER A 165 -10.25 -9.75 15.31
C SER A 165 -10.25 -11.15 14.68
N TYR A 166 -9.59 -11.32 13.52
CA TYR A 166 -9.48 -12.61 12.86
C TYR A 166 -8.73 -13.63 13.73
N GLY A 167 -7.60 -13.21 14.30
CA GLY A 167 -6.80 -14.05 15.19
C GLY A 167 -7.58 -14.55 16.41
N PHE A 168 -8.35 -13.65 17.04
CA PHE A 168 -9.21 -13.94 18.16
C PHE A 168 -10.36 -14.89 17.79
N GLN A 169 -11.11 -14.58 16.73
CA GLN A 169 -12.30 -15.35 16.33
C GLN A 169 -11.98 -16.75 15.83
N ASN A 170 -10.82 -16.95 15.21
CA ASN A 170 -10.40 -18.22 14.63
C ASN A 170 -9.44 -19.04 15.51
N ASN A 171 -9.21 -18.63 16.76
CA ASN A 171 -8.31 -19.29 17.69
C ASN A 171 -6.94 -19.61 17.06
N CYS A 172 -6.35 -18.60 16.39
CA CYS A 172 -5.06 -18.76 15.74
C CYS A 172 -3.93 -18.95 16.75
N LEU A 173 -2.82 -19.58 16.33
CA LEU A 173 -1.60 -19.68 17.14
C LEU A 173 -1.10 -18.31 17.57
N GLY A 174 -1.26 -17.32 16.72
CA GLY A 174 -0.95 -15.93 17.01
C GLY A 174 -0.86 -15.07 15.77
N ILE A 175 -0.49 -13.81 15.99
CA ILE A 175 -0.25 -12.78 14.98
C ILE A 175 1.26 -12.65 14.80
N LEU A 176 1.73 -12.71 13.54
CA LEU A 176 3.11 -12.44 13.18
C LEU A 176 3.18 -11.04 12.54
N GLY A 177 3.89 -10.12 13.18
CA GLY A 177 3.98 -8.72 12.74
C GLY A 177 5.05 -7.94 13.48
N GLU A 178 4.98 -6.60 13.40
CA GLU A 178 5.90 -5.68 14.07
C GLU A 178 5.16 -4.45 14.63
N ASP A 179 3.85 -4.55 14.89
CA ASP A 179 3.07 -3.46 15.46
C ASP A 179 2.74 -3.69 16.93
N THR A 180 3.03 -2.69 17.78
CA THR A 180 2.80 -2.77 19.21
C THR A 180 1.34 -2.65 19.63
N ASP A 181 0.44 -2.32 18.72
CA ASP A 181 -0.99 -2.34 18.98
C ASP A 181 -1.49 -3.75 19.31
N TYR A 182 -0.84 -4.79 18.77
CA TYR A 182 -1.13 -6.20 19.14
C TYR A 182 -0.84 -6.55 20.60
N LEU A 183 -0.05 -5.76 21.32
CA LEU A 183 0.11 -5.87 22.77
C LEU A 183 -1.04 -5.23 23.56
N ILE A 184 -1.84 -4.40 22.91
CA ILE A 184 -2.97 -3.71 23.55
C ILE A 184 -4.28 -4.47 23.32
N TYR A 185 -4.50 -4.99 22.10
CA TYR A 185 -5.67 -5.82 21.79
C TYR A 185 -5.73 -7.07 22.70
N ASP A 186 -6.93 -7.43 23.11
CA ASP A 186 -7.20 -8.71 23.76
C ASP A 186 -7.45 -9.80 22.70
N THR A 187 -6.35 -10.32 22.17
CA THR A 187 -6.35 -11.23 21.03
C THR A 187 -5.44 -12.44 21.27
N CYS A 188 -5.16 -13.20 20.23
CA CYS A 188 -4.22 -14.32 20.28
C CYS A 188 -2.76 -13.83 20.50
N PRO A 189 -1.80 -14.72 20.82
CA PRO A 189 -0.39 -14.39 21.05
C PRO A 189 0.20 -13.56 19.91
N TYR A 190 1.15 -12.67 20.25
CA TYR A 190 1.84 -11.80 19.29
C TYR A 190 3.30 -12.21 19.12
N PHE A 191 3.75 -12.39 17.88
CA PHE A 191 5.09 -12.81 17.50
C PHE A 191 5.79 -11.75 16.65
N SER A 192 7.07 -11.50 16.95
CA SER A 192 7.91 -10.57 16.20
C SER A 192 8.41 -11.20 14.90
N ILE A 193 8.18 -10.52 13.76
CA ILE A 193 8.76 -10.94 12.47
C ILE A 193 10.25 -10.62 12.39
N SER A 194 10.72 -9.56 13.04
CA SER A 194 12.14 -9.17 13.02
C SER A 194 13.04 -10.16 13.76
N GLU A 195 12.49 -10.89 14.72
CA GLU A 195 13.19 -11.91 15.50
C GLU A 195 12.99 -13.35 14.96
N LEU A 196 12.31 -13.49 13.83
CA LEU A 196 12.05 -14.80 13.24
C LEU A 196 13.30 -15.35 12.55
N SER A 197 13.72 -16.52 12.99
CA SER A 197 14.67 -17.39 12.29
C SER A 197 13.90 -18.37 11.40
N LEU A 198 14.01 -18.23 10.10
CA LEU A 198 13.22 -19.06 9.17
C LEU A 198 13.68 -20.53 9.16
N ASP A 199 14.97 -20.79 9.40
CA ASP A 199 15.55 -22.13 9.38
C ASP A 199 15.08 -22.99 10.57
N SER A 200 15.05 -22.39 11.76
CA SER A 200 14.61 -23.08 13.00
C SER A 200 13.13 -22.90 13.29
N LEU A 201 12.49 -21.87 12.74
CA LEU A 201 11.17 -21.38 13.09
C LEU A 201 11.07 -20.89 14.56
N ASP A 202 12.19 -20.43 15.11
CA ASP A 202 12.20 -19.72 16.40
C ASP A 202 11.85 -18.25 16.18
N THR A 203 11.13 -17.69 17.14
CA THR A 203 10.83 -16.26 17.19
C THR A 203 10.62 -15.79 18.63
N VAL A 204 10.40 -14.50 18.80
CA VAL A 204 10.06 -13.91 20.09
C VAL A 204 8.56 -13.67 20.18
N MET A 205 7.93 -14.27 21.18
CA MET A 205 6.57 -13.96 21.59
C MET A 205 6.58 -12.83 22.62
N LEU A 206 5.80 -11.79 22.37
CA LEU A 206 5.60 -10.67 23.29
C LEU A 206 4.34 -10.93 24.12
N CYS A 207 4.50 -10.92 25.44
CA CYS A 207 3.46 -11.31 26.39
C CYS A 207 2.77 -10.08 26.99
N ARG A 208 1.52 -9.89 26.66
CA ARG A 208 0.65 -8.79 27.11
C ARG A 208 0.46 -8.79 28.63
N GLU A 209 0.33 -9.98 29.24
CA GLU A 209 0.19 -10.15 30.68
C GLU A 209 1.43 -9.71 31.43
N LYS A 210 2.62 -10.11 30.95
CA LYS A 210 3.89 -9.69 31.55
C LYS A 210 4.11 -8.18 31.40
N LEU A 211 3.67 -7.59 30.27
CA LEU A 211 3.72 -6.14 30.08
C LEU A 211 2.83 -5.42 31.11
N SER A 212 1.58 -5.85 31.27
CA SER A 212 0.66 -5.24 32.24
C SER A 212 1.17 -5.32 33.67
N GLN A 213 1.73 -6.48 34.05
CA GLN A 213 2.35 -6.68 35.36
C GLN A 213 3.56 -5.74 35.59
N SER A 214 4.42 -5.60 34.58
CA SER A 214 5.60 -4.69 34.63
C SER A 214 5.22 -3.24 34.81
N LEU A 215 4.07 -2.85 34.22
CA LEU A 215 3.52 -1.51 34.30
C LEU A 215 2.66 -1.27 35.54
N GLY A 216 2.37 -2.32 36.33
CA GLY A 216 1.46 -2.26 37.47
C GLY A 216 0.02 -1.91 37.10
N LEU A 217 -0.40 -2.30 35.88
CA LEU A 217 -1.73 -2.07 35.31
C LEU A 217 -2.51 -3.38 35.20
N ARG A 218 -3.83 -3.28 35.12
CA ARG A 218 -4.66 -4.41 34.69
C ARG A 218 -4.64 -4.49 33.17
N LEU A 219 -4.91 -5.65 32.60
CA LEU A 219 -5.03 -5.82 31.14
C LEU A 219 -6.05 -4.86 30.50
N ALA A 220 -7.18 -4.63 31.20
CA ALA A 220 -8.21 -3.70 30.75
C ALA A 220 -7.78 -2.21 30.75
N ASP A 221 -6.65 -1.87 31.39
CA ASP A 221 -6.14 -0.50 31.48
C ASP A 221 -5.12 -0.19 30.38
N LEU A 222 -4.63 -1.18 29.64
CA LEU A 222 -3.66 -1.01 28.54
C LEU A 222 -4.18 -0.07 27.42
N PRO A 223 -5.46 -0.13 27.00
CA PRO A 223 -6.00 0.85 26.07
C PRO A 223 -5.95 2.30 26.57
N LEU A 224 -6.11 2.55 27.88
CA LEU A 224 -5.96 3.88 28.46
C LEU A 224 -4.52 4.37 28.31
N LEU A 225 -3.55 3.51 28.62
CA LEU A 225 -2.13 3.81 28.47
C LEU A 225 -1.81 4.16 27.00
N ALA A 226 -2.24 3.33 26.06
CA ALA A 226 -2.01 3.54 24.63
C ALA A 226 -2.55 4.90 24.16
N CYS A 227 -3.76 5.28 24.55
CA CYS A 227 -4.36 6.56 24.20
C CYS A 227 -3.64 7.75 24.85
N LEU A 228 -3.16 7.63 26.09
CA LEU A 228 -2.43 8.70 26.77
C LEU A 228 -1.00 8.87 26.27
N LEU A 229 -0.36 7.82 25.76
CA LEU A 229 0.93 7.88 25.08
C LEU A 229 0.83 8.44 23.67
N GLY A 230 -0.26 8.20 23.02
CA GLY A 230 -0.53 8.46 21.62
C GLY A 230 -0.48 7.19 20.77
N ASN A 231 -1.51 7.03 19.95
CA ASN A 231 -1.69 5.93 19.01
C ASN A 231 -2.25 6.48 17.68
N ASP A 232 -2.70 5.60 16.81
CA ASP A 232 -3.22 5.98 15.50
C ASP A 232 -4.54 6.76 15.55
N VAL A 233 -5.32 6.65 16.63
CA VAL A 233 -6.57 7.38 16.84
C VAL A 233 -6.36 8.67 17.64
N VAL A 234 -5.52 8.61 18.70
CA VAL A 234 -5.25 9.73 19.59
C VAL A 234 -3.87 10.31 19.25
N PRO A 235 -3.79 11.51 18.63
CA PRO A 235 -2.52 12.11 18.23
C PRO A 235 -1.58 12.33 19.42
N GLU A 236 -0.29 12.09 19.17
CA GLU A 236 0.78 12.24 20.14
C GLU A 236 0.78 13.58 20.88
N GLY A 237 0.58 14.69 20.16
CA GLY A 237 0.58 16.03 20.75
C GLY A 237 -0.54 16.30 21.75
N MET A 238 -1.62 15.53 21.70
CA MET A 238 -2.85 15.79 22.45
C MET A 238 -2.66 15.79 23.98
N PHE A 239 -1.84 14.85 24.51
CA PHE A 239 -1.59 14.72 25.95
C PHE A 239 -0.13 15.00 26.32
N GLU A 240 0.58 15.80 25.57
CA GLU A 240 2.01 16.08 25.81
C GLU A 240 2.24 16.76 27.16
N SER A 241 1.48 17.79 27.50
CA SER A 241 1.55 18.48 28.81
C SER A 241 1.24 17.54 29.98
N PHE A 242 0.30 16.62 29.79
CA PHE A 242 -0.02 15.61 30.79
C PHE A 242 1.16 14.64 31.00
N ARG A 243 1.73 14.11 29.92
CA ARG A 243 2.91 13.23 30.01
C ARG A 243 4.09 13.90 30.68
N TYR A 244 4.32 15.19 30.38
CA TYR A 244 5.36 15.96 31.03
C TYR A 244 5.12 16.09 32.53
N LYS A 245 3.89 16.37 32.98
CA LYS A 245 3.53 16.41 34.40
C LYS A 245 3.72 15.07 35.10
N CYS A 246 3.32 13.97 34.46
CA CYS A 246 3.56 12.62 34.98
C CYS A 246 5.05 12.35 35.14
N LEU A 247 5.86 12.68 34.14
CA LEU A 247 7.30 12.48 34.15
C LEU A 247 7.98 13.28 35.27
N THR A 248 7.63 14.56 35.46
CA THR A 248 8.17 15.41 36.50
C THR A 248 7.84 14.88 37.89
N SER A 249 6.60 14.43 38.12
CA SER A 249 6.18 13.84 39.38
C SER A 249 6.87 12.50 39.65
N TYR A 250 7.11 11.71 38.62
CA TYR A 250 7.78 10.41 38.71
C TYR A 250 9.28 10.54 38.96
N ALA A 251 9.95 11.48 38.29
CA ALA A 251 11.38 11.74 38.43
C ALA A 251 11.77 12.25 39.83
N SER A 252 10.86 12.96 40.52
CA SER A 252 11.09 13.41 41.89
C SER A 252 11.15 12.26 42.92
N VAL A 253 10.72 11.05 42.53
CA VAL A 253 10.61 9.88 43.41
C VAL A 253 11.75 8.86 43.16
N ARG A 254 12.41 8.89 42.02
CA ARG A 254 13.45 7.92 41.62
C ARG A 254 14.65 8.61 40.96
N GLU A 255 15.81 8.51 41.59
CA GLU A 255 17.09 8.87 41.01
C GLU A 255 17.52 7.85 39.96
N SER A 256 17.85 8.34 38.77
CA SER A 256 18.45 7.63 37.63
C SER A 256 17.60 6.63 36.85
N CYS A 257 17.20 6.98 35.63
CA CYS A 257 17.04 6.07 34.50
C CYS A 257 16.80 6.81 33.18
N ASP A 258 16.97 6.12 32.04
CA ASP A 258 16.86 6.63 30.68
C ASP A 258 15.51 7.38 30.42
N ARG A 259 15.58 8.59 29.82
CA ARG A 259 14.43 9.50 29.68
C ARG A 259 13.22 8.92 28.92
N LYS A 260 13.44 8.06 27.93
CA LYS A 260 12.34 7.55 27.08
C LYS A 260 11.51 6.47 27.77
N GLY A 261 12.13 5.54 28.47
CA GLY A 261 11.42 4.52 29.25
C GLY A 261 10.64 5.10 30.42
N ASN A 262 11.10 6.22 30.99
CA ASN A 262 10.46 6.88 32.12
C ASN A 262 9.09 7.47 31.81
N VAL A 263 8.80 7.92 30.58
CA VAL A 263 7.48 8.46 30.23
C VAL A 263 6.40 7.41 30.32
N ILE A 264 6.65 6.20 29.80
CA ILE A 264 5.70 5.08 29.84
C ILE A 264 5.43 4.68 31.29
N LEU A 265 6.49 4.49 32.09
CA LEU A 265 6.38 4.15 33.51
C LEU A 265 5.66 5.25 34.31
N ALA A 266 5.95 6.51 34.01
CA ALA A 266 5.33 7.65 34.69
C ALA A 266 3.82 7.75 34.40
N VAL A 267 3.41 7.52 33.17
CA VAL A 267 1.99 7.51 32.78
C VAL A 267 1.29 6.27 33.37
N ALA A 268 1.92 5.10 33.33
CA ALA A 268 1.38 3.88 33.93
C ALA A 268 1.20 3.99 35.44
N ASP A 269 2.20 4.54 36.15
CA ASP A 269 2.14 4.79 37.60
C ASP A 269 1.01 5.78 37.94
N HIS A 270 0.84 6.85 37.14
CA HIS A 270 -0.26 7.79 37.32
C HIS A 270 -1.63 7.10 37.14
N ILE A 271 -1.80 6.32 36.05
CA ILE A 271 -3.04 5.57 35.82
C ILE A 271 -3.32 4.64 37.01
N SER A 272 -2.32 3.85 37.44
CA SER A 272 -2.46 2.90 38.55
C SER A 272 -2.86 3.59 39.86
N LYS A 273 -2.24 4.73 40.19
CA LYS A 273 -2.56 5.51 41.40
C LYS A 273 -3.98 6.07 41.35
N VAL A 274 -4.36 6.70 40.24
CA VAL A 274 -5.68 7.31 40.08
C VAL A 274 -6.78 6.25 40.14
N LEU A 275 -6.60 5.11 39.47
CA LEU A 275 -7.58 4.02 39.48
C LEU A 275 -7.71 3.32 40.85
N ARG A 276 -6.61 3.22 41.63
CA ARG A 276 -6.66 2.67 43.01
C ARG A 276 -7.36 3.59 44.00
N LEU A 277 -7.21 4.91 43.84
CA LEU A 277 -7.84 5.91 44.70
C LEU A 277 -9.35 6.03 44.49
N HIS A 278 -9.84 5.60 43.34
CA HIS A 278 -11.24 5.78 42.92
C HIS A 278 -11.92 4.45 42.63
N GLN A 279 -11.96 3.52 43.58
CA GLN A 279 -12.62 2.22 43.43
C GLN A 279 -14.11 2.39 43.08
N GLY A 280 -14.42 2.26 41.79
CA GLY A 280 -15.73 1.78 41.32
C GLY A 280 -16.78 2.81 40.89
N GLU A 281 -16.71 4.11 41.20
CA GLU A 281 -17.89 5.01 40.98
C GLU A 281 -17.62 6.26 40.13
N LYS A 282 -16.35 6.59 39.81
CA LYS A 282 -16.04 7.82 39.06
C LYS A 282 -15.84 7.56 37.57
N LYS A 283 -16.34 8.48 36.75
CA LYS A 283 -16.08 8.47 35.30
C LYS A 283 -14.61 8.79 35.00
N LEU A 284 -14.06 8.23 33.92
CA LEU A 284 -12.66 8.51 33.48
C LEU A 284 -12.37 10.02 33.35
N GLU A 285 -13.36 10.81 32.95
CA GLU A 285 -13.29 12.26 32.81
C GLU A 285 -13.00 13.01 34.14
N GLU A 286 -13.37 12.42 35.25
CA GLU A 286 -13.11 12.97 36.59
C GLU A 286 -11.74 12.52 37.13
N MET A 287 -11.22 11.43 36.59
CA MET A 287 -9.96 10.83 37.04
C MET A 287 -8.76 11.23 36.17
N LEU A 288 -8.99 11.44 34.86
CA LEU A 288 -7.96 11.78 33.88
C LEU A 288 -8.24 13.15 33.27
N PRO A 289 -7.22 13.94 32.94
CA PRO A 289 -7.37 15.31 32.41
C PRO A 289 -7.73 15.28 30.90
N LEU A 290 -8.86 14.69 30.56
CA LEU A 290 -9.29 14.52 29.17
C LEU A 290 -9.73 15.82 28.50
N GLY A 291 -10.33 16.75 29.28
CA GLY A 291 -10.78 18.04 28.80
C GLY A 291 -11.70 17.97 27.58
N PRO A 292 -11.50 18.86 26.58
CA PRO A 292 -12.31 18.86 25.36
C PRO A 292 -12.06 17.63 24.47
N ASN A 293 -10.97 16.92 24.68
CA ASN A 293 -10.52 15.76 23.86
C ASN A 293 -11.16 14.43 24.28
N LYS A 294 -12.08 14.45 25.24
CA LYS A 294 -12.68 13.23 25.79
C LYS A 294 -13.31 12.32 24.73
N ALA A 295 -14.03 12.89 23.76
CA ALA A 295 -14.68 12.10 22.71
C ALA A 295 -13.66 11.30 21.87
N LEU A 296 -12.56 11.92 21.50
CA LEU A 296 -11.50 11.26 20.74
C LEU A 296 -10.74 10.22 21.59
N PHE A 297 -10.55 10.50 22.88
CA PHE A 297 -9.96 9.55 23.82
C PHE A 297 -10.82 8.29 23.95
N TYR A 298 -12.14 8.45 24.16
CA TYR A 298 -13.07 7.32 24.22
C TYR A 298 -13.12 6.54 22.90
N LYS A 299 -13.09 7.25 21.76
CA LYS A 299 -12.95 6.59 20.44
C LYS A 299 -11.68 5.76 20.36
N GLY A 300 -10.55 6.28 20.86
CA GLY A 300 -9.27 5.57 20.91
C GLY A 300 -9.32 4.33 21.81
N VAL A 301 -9.96 4.41 22.98
CA VAL A 301 -10.13 3.23 23.85
C VAL A 301 -11.05 2.20 23.20
N ALA A 302 -12.12 2.65 22.55
CA ALA A 302 -13.08 1.77 21.86
C ALA A 302 -12.45 1.04 20.67
N SER A 303 -11.49 1.64 19.98
CA SER A 303 -10.83 1.01 18.83
C SER A 303 -10.04 -0.26 19.16
N TYR A 304 -9.75 -0.50 20.45
CA TYR A 304 -9.12 -1.74 20.92
C TYR A 304 -10.11 -2.84 21.34
N LEU A 305 -11.42 -2.58 21.27
CA LEU A 305 -12.43 -3.58 21.62
C LEU A 305 -12.78 -4.43 20.40
N LEU A 306 -12.49 -5.70 20.47
CA LEU A 306 -12.86 -6.67 19.44
C LEU A 306 -14.33 -7.10 19.58
N PRO A 307 -14.96 -7.68 18.54
CA PRO A 307 -16.37 -8.07 18.57
C PRO A 307 -16.70 -8.97 19.74
N GLY A 308 -17.74 -8.62 20.49
CA GLY A 308 -18.19 -9.36 21.67
C GLY A 308 -17.43 -9.04 22.98
N GLN A 309 -16.34 -8.28 22.93
CA GLN A 309 -15.60 -7.86 24.11
C GLN A 309 -16.28 -6.68 24.82
N LYS A 310 -16.05 -6.59 26.13
CA LYS A 310 -16.56 -5.50 26.98
C LYS A 310 -15.40 -4.81 27.67
N SER A 311 -15.51 -3.49 27.82
CA SER A 311 -14.54 -2.71 28.59
C SER A 311 -15.21 -2.14 29.86
N PRO A 312 -14.52 -2.18 31.02
CA PRO A 312 -15.03 -1.53 32.24
C PRO A 312 -15.12 0.00 32.10
N TRP A 313 -14.52 0.56 31.07
CA TRP A 313 -14.44 2.00 30.81
C TRP A 313 -15.62 2.55 30.01
N PHE A 314 -16.49 1.67 29.50
CA PHE A 314 -17.73 2.03 28.83
C PHE A 314 -18.92 1.56 29.65
N ILE A 315 -19.58 2.50 30.34
CA ILE A 315 -20.90 2.24 30.93
C ILE A 315 -21.88 2.28 29.75
N GLN A 316 -22.32 1.10 29.30
CA GLN A 316 -23.36 0.98 28.26
C GLN A 316 -24.66 1.59 28.80
N THR A 317 -24.98 2.82 28.43
CA THR A 317 -26.36 3.28 28.53
C THR A 317 -27.14 2.66 27.37
N PRO A 318 -28.40 2.25 27.55
CA PRO A 318 -29.20 1.58 26.51
C PRO A 318 -29.38 2.39 25.21
N LYS A 319 -29.03 3.68 25.24
CA LYS A 319 -29.08 4.57 24.06
C LYS A 319 -27.85 4.53 23.18
N ASP A 320 -26.69 4.17 23.72
CA ASP A 320 -25.41 4.16 22.97
C ASP A 320 -25.23 2.86 22.16
N VAL A 321 -25.87 1.77 22.60
CA VAL A 321 -25.88 0.48 21.88
C VAL A 321 -26.61 0.61 20.54
N VAL A 322 -27.63 1.42 20.44
CA VAL A 322 -28.43 1.60 19.21
C VAL A 322 -27.67 2.35 18.12
N THR A 323 -26.68 3.18 18.48
CA THR A 323 -25.88 3.94 17.52
C THR A 323 -24.65 3.16 17.03
N LEU A 324 -24.01 2.38 17.90
CA LEU A 324 -22.89 1.50 17.51
C LEU A 324 -23.39 0.29 16.71
N ASP A 325 -24.48 -0.37 17.16
CA ASP A 325 -25.10 -1.50 16.44
C ASP A 325 -25.68 -1.09 15.08
N LYS A 326 -26.21 0.13 14.94
CA LYS A 326 -26.68 0.59 13.63
C LYS A 326 -25.56 0.84 12.63
N GLN A 327 -24.35 1.17 13.06
CA GLN A 327 -23.19 1.26 12.18
C GLN A 327 -22.57 -0.12 11.86
N VAL A 328 -22.65 -1.07 12.77
CA VAL A 328 -22.13 -2.44 12.59
C VAL A 328 -23.16 -3.35 11.92
N LEU A 329 -24.45 -3.25 12.27
CA LEU A 329 -25.53 -4.08 11.71
C LEU A 329 -25.98 -3.64 10.31
N SER A 330 -25.70 -2.42 9.86
CA SER A 330 -25.94 -2.03 8.47
C SER A 330 -24.95 -2.68 7.49
N MET A 331 -23.98 -3.41 7.97
CA MET A 331 -22.95 -4.09 7.16
C MET A 331 -23.06 -5.63 7.15
N SER A 332 -23.99 -6.24 7.90
CA SER A 332 -24.08 -7.71 8.05
C SER A 332 -25.43 -8.36 7.87
N SER A 333 -26.45 -7.69 7.33
CA SER A 333 -27.75 -8.31 7.08
C SER A 333 -28.08 -8.41 5.61
N ASP A 334 -28.16 -9.63 5.10
CA ASP A 334 -28.83 -9.98 3.84
C ASP A 334 -30.33 -9.64 3.96
N PRO A 335 -30.94 -9.01 2.94
CA PRO A 335 -32.37 -8.80 2.92
C PRO A 335 -33.07 -9.93 2.17
N GLU A 336 -33.61 -10.88 2.87
CA GLU A 336 -34.76 -11.63 2.37
C GLU A 336 -36.00 -11.29 3.18
N SER A 337 -36.98 -10.85 2.44
CA SER A 337 -38.43 -10.88 2.62
C SER A 337 -39.19 -9.59 2.90
N LYS A 338 -39.99 -9.27 1.84
CA LYS A 338 -41.37 -8.81 1.77
C LYS A 338 -41.74 -7.34 2.03
N GLN A 339 -42.11 -6.72 0.89
CA GLN A 339 -43.39 -6.03 0.55
C GLN A 339 -43.93 -4.97 1.52
N GLU A 340 -44.11 -3.74 1.07
CA GLU A 340 -45.24 -3.18 0.34
C GLU A 340 -45.03 -1.70 -0.04
N VAL A 341 -45.63 -1.32 -1.18
CA VAL A 341 -45.68 0.01 -1.81
C VAL A 341 -46.86 0.80 -1.24
N PRO A 342 -46.91 2.14 -1.22
CA PRO A 342 -47.43 2.89 -2.36
C PRO A 342 -46.74 4.25 -2.67
N MET A 343 -46.51 4.44 -3.91
CA MET A 343 -46.95 5.42 -4.92
C MET A 343 -47.35 6.85 -4.44
N CYS A 344 -46.70 7.90 -4.93
CA CYS A 344 -47.24 8.93 -5.80
C CYS A 344 -46.36 10.19 -5.92
N MET A 345 -46.10 10.50 -7.18
CA MET A 345 -46.19 11.77 -7.93
C MET A 345 -45.07 12.79 -7.93
N ASP A 346 -44.65 13.02 -9.12
CA ASP A 346 -43.89 13.98 -9.93
C ASP A 346 -44.18 15.49 -9.71
N PRO A 347 -43.61 16.41 -10.54
CA PRO A 347 -42.29 16.56 -11.14
C PRO A 347 -41.71 18.01 -11.12
N GLU A 348 -40.55 18.16 -11.78
CA GLU A 348 -39.99 19.38 -12.39
C GLU A 348 -39.31 20.45 -11.54
N SER A 349 -37.98 20.51 -11.71
CA SER A 349 -37.34 21.73 -12.28
C SER A 349 -35.84 21.51 -12.55
N ARG A 350 -35.49 21.78 -13.81
CA ARG A 350 -34.10 21.83 -14.31
C ARG A 350 -33.38 23.05 -13.73
N GLN A 351 -32.20 22.85 -13.13
CA GLN A 351 -31.17 23.88 -13.13
C GLN A 351 -29.78 23.26 -13.33
N LYS A 352 -29.04 23.82 -14.30
CA LYS A 352 -27.67 23.48 -14.65
C LYS A 352 -26.72 23.89 -13.54
N LEU A 353 -25.80 23.01 -13.16
CA LEU A 353 -24.67 23.30 -12.26
C LEU A 353 -23.34 23.30 -13.03
N PRO A 354 -22.42 24.17 -12.67
CA PRO A 354 -21.09 24.26 -13.30
C PRO A 354 -20.11 23.23 -12.76
N VAL A 355 -19.22 22.80 -13.62
CA VAL A 355 -18.14 21.83 -13.37
C VAL A 355 -17.16 22.40 -12.35
N GLY A 356 -16.98 21.72 -11.24
CA GLY A 356 -16.05 22.08 -10.17
C GLY A 356 -14.62 21.62 -10.47
N THR A 357 -13.70 22.49 -10.15
CA THR A 357 -12.25 22.36 -10.30
C THR A 357 -11.63 21.48 -9.23
N ASP A 358 -10.67 20.68 -9.65
CA ASP A 358 -9.89 19.68 -8.92
C ASP A 358 -9.01 20.30 -7.81
N PRO A 359 -9.01 19.83 -6.54
CA PRO A 359 -8.23 20.41 -5.44
C PRO A 359 -6.74 20.03 -5.41
N GLU A 360 -6.30 19.10 -6.25
CA GLU A 360 -4.91 18.58 -6.17
C GLU A 360 -3.82 19.52 -6.71
N CYS A 361 -4.17 20.59 -7.42
CA CYS A 361 -3.19 21.46 -8.07
C CYS A 361 -2.48 22.49 -7.16
N ASN A 362 -2.92 22.67 -5.92
CA ASN A 362 -2.42 23.77 -5.09
C ASN A 362 -1.33 23.39 -4.05
N LEU A 363 -0.91 22.14 -3.95
CA LEU A 363 0.07 21.74 -2.93
C LEU A 363 1.54 21.63 -3.43
N GLU A 364 1.77 21.62 -4.74
CA GLU A 364 3.14 21.48 -5.27
C GLU A 364 3.90 22.81 -5.46
N ALA A 365 3.22 23.94 -5.45
CA ALA A 365 3.84 25.26 -5.65
C ALA A 365 4.45 25.91 -4.39
N ALA A 366 4.29 25.30 -3.20
CA ALA A 366 4.67 25.93 -1.92
C ALA A 366 6.05 25.51 -1.38
N VAL A 367 6.88 24.78 -2.14
CA VAL A 367 8.15 24.22 -1.63
C VAL A 367 9.37 25.12 -1.90
N CYS A 368 9.24 26.23 -2.57
CA CYS A 368 10.34 27.13 -2.87
C CYS A 368 10.07 28.58 -2.41
N ALA A 369 9.93 28.83 -1.13
CA ALA A 369 10.19 30.15 -0.56
C ALA A 369 10.35 30.06 0.97
N ASN A 370 11.55 30.27 1.45
CA ASN A 370 11.83 30.62 2.84
C ASN A 370 11.23 32.00 3.13
N THR A 371 10.19 32.06 3.95
CA THR A 371 9.82 33.29 4.66
C THR A 371 9.14 32.92 5.98
N GLU A 372 9.62 33.50 7.04
CA GLU A 372 9.09 33.44 8.40
C GLU A 372 7.60 33.83 8.39
N VAL A 373 6.73 32.97 8.90
CA VAL A 373 5.30 33.29 9.09
C VAL A 373 5.03 33.45 10.58
N LYS A 374 4.63 34.66 10.95
CA LYS A 374 4.05 34.98 12.24
C LYS A 374 2.74 34.22 12.44
N GLN A 375 2.55 33.70 13.67
CA GLN A 375 1.29 33.11 14.12
C GLN A 375 0.17 34.16 14.09
N GLU A 376 -0.89 33.87 13.37
CA GLU A 376 -2.21 34.46 13.54
C GLU A 376 -3.23 33.37 13.82
N ASP A 377 -4.16 33.64 14.74
CA ASP A 377 -5.17 32.73 15.28
C ASP A 377 -6.17 32.25 14.23
N PRO A 378 -6.68 31.01 14.34
CA PRO A 378 -7.65 30.48 13.39
C PRO A 378 -9.06 31.06 13.62
N VAL A 379 -9.51 31.86 12.68
CA VAL A 379 -10.89 32.28 12.56
C VAL A 379 -11.77 31.08 12.18
N ASN A 380 -12.72 30.82 13.02
CA ASN A 380 -13.78 29.83 12.90
C ASN A 380 -14.63 30.08 11.63
N MET A 381 -14.48 29.25 10.58
CA MET A 381 -15.39 29.19 9.47
C MET A 381 -16.03 27.80 9.40
N GLY A 382 -17.20 27.69 9.99
CA GLY A 382 -18.09 26.57 9.76
C GLY A 382 -18.55 26.54 8.30
N LEU A 383 -18.15 25.51 7.59
CA LEU A 383 -18.73 25.09 6.33
C LEU A 383 -18.67 23.56 6.27
N GLU A 384 -19.71 22.92 6.79
CA GLU A 384 -20.04 21.54 6.44
C GLU A 384 -20.50 21.52 4.97
N ALA A 385 -19.57 21.48 4.03
CA ALA A 385 -19.86 21.04 2.69
C ALA A 385 -19.84 19.50 2.69
N LYS A 386 -20.98 18.89 2.85
CA LYS A 386 -21.20 17.48 2.50
C LYS A 386 -21.03 17.36 0.99
N HIS A 387 -19.79 17.07 0.53
CA HIS A 387 -19.60 16.53 -0.79
C HIS A 387 -20.26 15.15 -0.82
N GLN A 388 -21.41 15.07 -1.45
CA GLN A 388 -22.06 13.83 -1.83
C GLN A 388 -21.19 13.23 -2.94
N VAL A 389 -20.24 12.36 -2.56
CA VAL A 389 -19.49 11.54 -3.50
C VAL A 389 -20.50 10.67 -4.22
N THR A 390 -20.49 10.70 -5.53
CA THR A 390 -21.37 9.89 -6.38
C THR A 390 -20.91 8.43 -6.24
N VAL A 391 -21.45 7.73 -5.27
CA VAL A 391 -21.27 6.29 -5.10
C VAL A 391 -21.88 5.61 -6.33
N VAL A 392 -21.17 4.63 -6.89
CA VAL A 392 -21.69 3.80 -8.00
C VAL A 392 -23.09 3.30 -7.63
N SER A 393 -24.06 3.57 -8.49
CA SER A 393 -25.48 3.31 -8.19
C SER A 393 -25.89 1.83 -8.30
N ASP A 394 -25.02 0.95 -8.83
CA ASP A 394 -25.30 -0.48 -8.98
C ASP A 394 -24.76 -1.27 -7.76
N PRO A 395 -25.65 -1.72 -6.83
CA PRO A 395 -25.23 -2.41 -5.61
C PRO A 395 -24.62 -3.79 -5.87
N GLU A 396 -24.98 -4.46 -6.98
CA GLU A 396 -24.44 -5.78 -7.34
C GLU A 396 -22.96 -5.64 -7.75
N ILE A 397 -22.65 -4.66 -8.58
CA ILE A 397 -21.27 -4.38 -8.99
C ILE A 397 -20.42 -3.97 -7.77
N LEU A 398 -20.95 -3.14 -6.88
CA LEU A 398 -20.25 -2.74 -5.68
C LEU A 398 -19.99 -3.93 -4.74
N LYS A 399 -20.94 -4.87 -4.64
CA LYS A 399 -20.78 -6.12 -3.89
C LYS A 399 -19.65 -6.98 -4.47
N VAL A 400 -19.58 -7.11 -5.80
CA VAL A 400 -18.50 -7.85 -6.49
C VAL A 400 -17.15 -7.16 -6.27
N ALA A 401 -17.07 -5.84 -6.46
CA ALA A 401 -15.85 -5.08 -6.23
C ALA A 401 -15.33 -5.23 -4.79
N ARG A 402 -16.25 -5.14 -3.81
CA ARG A 402 -15.93 -5.35 -2.39
C ARG A 402 -15.38 -6.76 -2.13
N ALA A 403 -16.02 -7.79 -2.69
CA ALA A 403 -15.58 -9.17 -2.54
C ALA A 403 -14.19 -9.40 -3.15
N GLN A 404 -13.92 -8.85 -4.34
CA GLN A 404 -12.59 -8.91 -4.97
C GLN A 404 -11.53 -8.17 -4.14
N HIS A 405 -11.88 -7.01 -3.56
CA HIS A 405 -10.99 -6.27 -2.67
C HIS A 405 -10.62 -7.09 -1.44
N VAL A 406 -11.61 -7.58 -0.70
CA VAL A 406 -11.39 -8.38 0.52
C VAL A 406 -10.53 -9.62 0.23
N ARG A 407 -10.75 -10.28 -0.90
CA ARG A 407 -9.94 -11.43 -1.32
C ARG A 407 -8.60 -11.06 -1.97
N ALA A 408 -8.19 -9.79 -1.93
CA ALA A 408 -6.97 -9.29 -2.56
C ALA A 408 -6.85 -9.65 -4.06
N GLU A 409 -7.96 -9.69 -4.79
CA GLU A 409 -8.04 -10.03 -6.21
C GLU A 409 -7.99 -8.78 -7.12
N SER A 410 -8.27 -7.61 -6.56
CA SER A 410 -8.22 -6.32 -7.26
C SER A 410 -7.38 -5.30 -6.49
N TYR A 411 -6.94 -4.26 -7.20
CA TYR A 411 -6.16 -3.16 -6.62
C TYR A 411 -6.84 -1.83 -6.89
N LEU A 412 -7.15 -1.08 -5.85
CA LEU A 412 -7.78 0.25 -5.84
C LEU A 412 -9.20 0.35 -6.44
N VAL A 413 -9.67 -0.65 -7.18
CA VAL A 413 -10.97 -0.61 -7.88
C VAL A 413 -12.13 -0.34 -6.91
N TYR A 414 -12.22 -1.11 -5.82
CA TYR A 414 -13.24 -0.91 -4.79
C TYR A 414 -13.13 0.46 -4.12
N GLY A 415 -11.91 0.93 -3.87
CA GLY A 415 -11.66 2.25 -3.29
C GLY A 415 -12.22 3.38 -4.17
N VAL A 416 -11.93 3.36 -5.47
CA VAL A 416 -12.49 4.34 -6.42
C VAL A 416 -14.00 4.30 -6.41
N MET A 417 -14.62 3.11 -6.43
CA MET A 417 -16.08 2.96 -6.51
C MET A 417 -16.80 3.35 -5.22
N SER A 418 -16.19 3.11 -4.06
CA SER A 418 -16.82 3.32 -2.75
C SER A 418 -16.63 4.74 -2.20
N SER A 419 -15.44 5.34 -2.40
CA SER A 419 -15.09 6.66 -1.86
C SER A 419 -14.85 7.72 -2.92
N GLY A 420 -14.64 7.35 -4.19
CA GLY A 420 -14.23 8.26 -5.26
C GLY A 420 -12.75 8.70 -5.16
N GLU A 421 -12.06 8.32 -4.10
CA GLU A 421 -10.67 8.69 -3.83
C GLU A 421 -9.83 7.46 -3.48
N VAL A 422 -8.57 7.46 -3.86
CA VAL A 422 -7.60 6.44 -3.46
C VAL A 422 -6.22 7.04 -3.31
N GLU A 423 -5.44 6.49 -2.38
CA GLU A 423 -4.05 6.86 -2.14
C GLU A 423 -3.12 5.95 -2.95
N CYS A 424 -2.19 6.57 -3.67
CA CYS A 424 -1.15 5.86 -4.40
C CYS A 424 0.15 5.79 -3.58
N SER A 425 0.85 4.67 -3.66
CA SER A 425 2.17 4.50 -3.03
C SER A 425 3.21 5.46 -3.59
N SER A 426 4.24 5.77 -2.79
CA SER A 426 5.40 6.53 -3.25
C SER A 426 6.17 5.76 -4.32
N SER A 427 6.69 6.49 -5.31
CA SER A 427 7.61 5.96 -6.31
C SER A 427 9.01 6.52 -6.08
N LEU A 428 10.03 5.73 -6.37
CA LEU A 428 11.41 6.19 -6.35
C LEU A 428 11.66 6.98 -7.65
N GLU A 429 11.41 8.29 -7.59
CA GLU A 429 11.61 9.23 -8.71
C GLU A 429 12.35 10.48 -8.27
N ASP A 430 13.16 11.03 -9.16
CA ASP A 430 13.91 12.25 -8.90
C ASP A 430 13.08 13.48 -9.28
N ALA A 431 12.53 14.16 -8.29
CA ALA A 431 11.73 15.36 -8.50
C ALA A 431 12.52 16.54 -9.14
N THR A 432 13.85 16.46 -9.17
CA THR A 432 14.72 17.48 -9.78
C THR A 432 15.11 17.17 -11.23
N ASP A 433 14.80 15.98 -11.73
CA ASP A 433 15.06 15.61 -13.12
C ASP A 433 14.03 16.24 -14.05
N GLN A 434 14.52 17.09 -14.96
CA GLN A 434 13.70 17.74 -15.97
C GLN A 434 13.55 16.90 -17.26
N ALA A 435 14.34 15.85 -17.40
CA ALA A 435 14.32 15.01 -18.59
C ALA A 435 13.19 13.98 -18.57
N LEU A 436 12.72 13.60 -17.39
CA LEU A 436 11.60 12.68 -17.22
C LEU A 436 10.47 13.37 -16.46
N PRO A 437 9.24 13.38 -17.00
CA PRO A 437 8.10 13.92 -16.29
C PRO A 437 7.76 13.07 -15.07
N SER A 438 7.14 13.68 -14.06
CA SER A 438 6.69 12.94 -12.87
C SER A 438 5.80 11.77 -13.28
N GLN A 439 6.04 10.61 -12.70
CA GLN A 439 5.29 9.39 -12.96
C GLN A 439 3.79 9.56 -12.68
N ALA A 440 3.43 10.43 -11.74
CA ALA A 440 2.04 10.76 -11.45
C ALA A 440 1.35 11.39 -12.66
N PHE A 441 2.03 12.28 -13.38
CA PHE A 441 1.51 12.90 -14.61
C PHE A 441 1.50 11.93 -15.79
N VAL A 442 2.56 11.11 -15.96
CA VAL A 442 2.63 10.12 -17.04
C VAL A 442 1.40 9.20 -17.03
N TYR A 443 0.97 8.71 -15.85
CA TYR A 443 -0.17 7.79 -15.74
C TYR A 443 -1.50 8.47 -15.42
N ARG A 444 -1.57 9.81 -15.35
CA ARG A 444 -2.82 10.55 -15.11
C ARG A 444 -3.88 10.27 -16.16
N PRO A 445 -3.59 10.28 -17.50
CA PRO A 445 -4.61 10.01 -18.51
C PRO A 445 -5.27 8.63 -18.35
N VAL A 446 -4.49 7.60 -18.03
CA VAL A 446 -5.01 6.26 -17.77
C VAL A 446 -5.94 6.27 -16.55
N ARG A 447 -5.51 6.88 -15.44
CA ARG A 447 -6.34 6.97 -14.21
C ARG A 447 -7.64 7.69 -14.48
N GLN A 448 -7.63 8.79 -15.23
CA GLN A 448 -8.85 9.53 -15.59
C GLN A 448 -9.84 8.65 -16.36
N ARG A 449 -9.37 7.88 -17.36
CA ARG A 449 -10.23 6.96 -18.12
C ARG A 449 -10.77 5.83 -17.24
N VAL A 450 -9.95 5.26 -16.37
CA VAL A 450 -10.39 4.22 -15.42
C VAL A 450 -11.44 4.78 -14.45
N TYR A 451 -11.24 5.98 -13.92
CA TYR A 451 -12.21 6.60 -13.01
C TYR A 451 -13.53 6.93 -13.75
N SER A 452 -13.45 7.42 -14.99
CA SER A 452 -14.63 7.60 -15.81
C SER A 452 -15.41 6.29 -16.03
N LEU A 453 -14.70 5.20 -16.29
CA LEU A 453 -15.31 3.86 -16.42
C LEU A 453 -15.96 3.40 -15.12
N LEU A 454 -15.25 3.48 -13.99
CA LEU A 454 -15.71 2.97 -12.70
C LEU A 454 -16.84 3.80 -12.09
N LEU A 455 -16.87 5.12 -12.32
CA LEU A 455 -17.85 6.04 -11.75
C LEU A 455 -19.03 6.32 -12.68
N GLY A 456 -19.16 5.58 -13.78
CA GLY A 456 -20.31 5.68 -14.67
C GLY A 456 -20.30 6.87 -15.63
N GLY A 457 -19.14 7.56 -15.80
CA GLY A 457 -18.96 8.68 -16.74
C GLY A 457 -18.72 8.28 -18.19
N GLY A 458 -18.88 7.01 -18.57
CA GLY A 458 -18.67 6.51 -19.92
C GLY A 458 -19.70 7.08 -20.90
N GLY A 459 -19.24 7.89 -21.87
CA GLY A 459 -20.08 8.37 -22.96
C GLY A 459 -20.55 7.25 -23.88
N GLY A 460 -21.63 7.50 -24.64
CA GLY A 460 -22.27 6.50 -25.51
C GLY A 460 -21.28 5.77 -26.41
N GLY A 461 -21.20 4.45 -26.28
CA GLY A 461 -20.35 3.56 -27.07
C GLY A 461 -19.39 2.69 -26.26
N THR A 462 -19.09 3.00 -25.00
CA THR A 462 -18.31 2.12 -24.11
C THR A 462 -19.22 1.10 -23.42
N PRO A 463 -18.81 -0.19 -23.30
CA PRO A 463 -19.57 -1.18 -22.55
C PRO A 463 -19.78 -0.71 -21.11
N SER A 464 -20.96 -0.99 -20.53
CA SER A 464 -21.21 -0.69 -19.12
C SER A 464 -20.37 -1.59 -18.21
N LEU A 465 -20.06 -1.15 -16.99
CA LEU A 465 -19.39 -1.98 -15.99
C LEU A 465 -20.12 -3.33 -15.78
N ARG A 466 -21.46 -3.30 -15.79
CA ARG A 466 -22.28 -4.50 -15.65
C ARG A 466 -22.00 -5.50 -16.76
N GLN A 467 -21.89 -5.03 -18.02
CA GLN A 467 -21.51 -5.88 -19.13
C GLN A 467 -20.10 -6.43 -18.97
N LEU A 468 -19.13 -5.57 -18.66
CA LEU A 468 -17.73 -5.99 -18.52
C LEU A 468 -17.53 -7.01 -17.38
N TRP A 469 -18.25 -6.88 -16.27
CA TRP A 469 -17.99 -7.69 -15.08
C TRP A 469 -18.89 -8.92 -14.94
N LEU A 470 -20.16 -8.80 -15.29
CA LEU A 470 -21.17 -9.82 -15.02
C LEU A 470 -21.60 -10.61 -16.26
N SER A 471 -21.36 -10.10 -17.49
CA SER A 471 -21.75 -10.80 -18.69
C SER A 471 -20.89 -12.06 -18.93
N GLN A 472 -21.56 -13.10 -19.39
CA GLN A 472 -20.98 -14.37 -19.84
C GLN A 472 -21.14 -14.53 -21.38
N GLU A 473 -21.53 -13.48 -22.07
CA GLU A 473 -21.81 -13.54 -23.52
C GLU A 473 -20.56 -13.87 -24.34
N PRO A 474 -20.72 -14.62 -25.45
CA PRO A 474 -19.64 -14.80 -26.41
C PRO A 474 -19.14 -13.44 -26.90
N GLY A 475 -17.82 -13.22 -26.86
CA GLY A 475 -17.20 -11.96 -27.29
C GLY A 475 -16.96 -10.93 -26.19
N ILE A 476 -17.46 -11.14 -24.95
CA ILE A 476 -17.19 -10.21 -23.83
C ILE A 476 -15.69 -10.05 -23.56
N GLN A 477 -14.91 -11.12 -23.76
CA GLN A 477 -13.45 -11.06 -23.57
C GLN A 477 -12.77 -10.09 -24.56
N ALA A 478 -13.27 -10.02 -25.79
CA ALA A 478 -12.79 -9.05 -26.78
C ALA A 478 -13.16 -7.61 -26.35
N GLN A 479 -14.39 -7.40 -25.86
CA GLN A 479 -14.82 -6.08 -25.36
C GLN A 479 -14.02 -5.65 -24.12
N ARG A 480 -13.72 -6.56 -23.20
CA ARG A 480 -12.84 -6.30 -22.04
C ARG A 480 -11.45 -5.86 -22.49
N MET A 481 -10.88 -6.55 -23.47
CA MET A 481 -9.58 -6.22 -24.05
C MET A 481 -9.61 -4.86 -24.76
N ASP A 482 -10.65 -4.58 -25.55
CA ASP A 482 -10.81 -3.30 -26.23
C ASP A 482 -10.91 -2.13 -25.25
N THR A 483 -11.65 -2.34 -24.15
CA THR A 483 -11.78 -1.35 -23.07
C THR A 483 -10.44 -1.11 -22.38
N LEU A 484 -9.67 -2.18 -22.12
CA LEU A 484 -8.32 -2.07 -21.54
C LEU A 484 -7.40 -1.24 -22.45
N LEU A 485 -7.35 -1.57 -23.74
CA LEU A 485 -6.54 -0.81 -24.71
C LEU A 485 -6.99 0.65 -24.82
N ALA A 486 -8.31 0.91 -24.78
CA ALA A 486 -8.86 2.26 -24.78
C ALA A 486 -8.45 3.05 -23.52
N CYS A 487 -8.34 2.43 -22.36
CA CYS A 487 -7.81 3.09 -21.16
C CYS A 487 -6.38 3.59 -21.36
N PHE A 488 -5.55 2.86 -22.11
CA PHE A 488 -4.19 3.28 -22.46
C PHE A 488 -4.10 4.13 -23.74
N ASP A 489 -5.23 4.43 -24.42
CA ASP A 489 -5.25 5.12 -25.71
C ASP A 489 -4.58 4.34 -26.83
N LEU A 490 -4.68 3.03 -26.82
CA LEU A 490 -4.00 2.13 -27.73
C LEU A 490 -4.93 1.32 -28.64
N SER A 491 -6.18 1.79 -28.82
CA SER A 491 -7.17 1.11 -29.68
C SER A 491 -6.70 0.97 -31.13
N SER A 492 -5.94 1.96 -31.64
CA SER A 492 -5.33 1.99 -32.97
C SER A 492 -4.29 0.90 -33.21
N SER A 493 -3.67 0.40 -32.12
CA SER A 493 -2.55 -0.56 -32.13
C SER A 493 -2.98 -1.97 -31.73
N ARG A 494 -4.28 -2.26 -31.71
CA ARG A 494 -4.83 -3.56 -31.30
C ARG A 494 -4.23 -4.73 -32.07
N GLU A 495 -4.18 -4.66 -33.39
CA GLU A 495 -3.70 -5.76 -34.25
C GLU A 495 -2.25 -6.08 -33.97
N GLU A 496 -1.40 -5.05 -33.88
CA GLU A 496 0.02 -5.23 -33.59
C GLU A 496 0.26 -5.85 -32.21
N LEU A 497 -0.50 -5.39 -31.18
CA LEU A 497 -0.37 -5.92 -29.83
C LEU A 497 -0.89 -7.35 -29.72
N GLN A 498 -1.98 -7.70 -30.40
CA GLN A 498 -2.50 -9.08 -30.41
C GLN A 498 -1.61 -10.06 -31.15
N ALA A 499 -0.78 -9.62 -32.09
CA ALA A 499 0.21 -10.43 -32.77
C ALA A 499 1.41 -10.81 -31.89
N VAL A 500 1.57 -10.16 -30.73
CA VAL A 500 2.64 -10.46 -29.77
C VAL A 500 2.28 -11.71 -28.96
N GLU A 501 3.23 -12.60 -28.72
CA GLU A 501 3.05 -13.74 -27.83
C GLU A 501 2.71 -13.29 -26.40
N ARG A 502 1.77 -14.03 -25.73
CA ARG A 502 1.16 -13.65 -24.44
C ARG A 502 2.12 -13.11 -23.38
N PRO A 503 3.28 -13.71 -23.10
CA PRO A 503 4.17 -13.21 -22.05
C PRO A 503 4.64 -11.76 -22.25
N PHE A 504 4.60 -11.23 -23.49
CA PHE A 504 5.11 -9.91 -23.82
C PHE A 504 4.02 -8.90 -24.22
N GLN A 505 2.74 -9.31 -24.34
CA GLN A 505 1.66 -8.39 -24.73
C GLN A 505 1.52 -7.21 -23.76
N ALA A 506 1.48 -7.52 -22.47
CA ALA A 506 1.36 -6.51 -21.42
C ALA A 506 2.57 -5.56 -21.40
N LEU A 507 3.77 -6.09 -21.57
CA LEU A 507 5.00 -5.30 -21.67
C LEU A 507 4.94 -4.37 -22.89
N CYS A 508 4.60 -4.88 -24.07
CA CYS A 508 4.49 -4.07 -25.28
C CYS A 508 3.42 -2.98 -25.15
N CYS A 509 2.27 -3.30 -24.55
CA CYS A 509 1.22 -2.31 -24.24
C CYS A 509 1.78 -1.15 -23.39
N LEU A 510 2.49 -1.48 -22.30
CA LEU A 510 3.11 -0.46 -21.44
C LEU A 510 4.22 0.31 -22.16
N LEU A 511 5.07 -0.36 -22.94
CA LEU A 511 6.13 0.32 -23.67
C LEU A 511 5.57 1.27 -24.71
N VAL A 512 4.57 0.86 -25.50
CA VAL A 512 3.93 1.77 -26.47
C VAL A 512 3.37 3.00 -25.75
N TYR A 513 2.61 2.78 -24.64
CA TYR A 513 2.07 3.87 -23.84
C TYR A 513 3.17 4.82 -23.35
N LEU A 514 4.22 4.30 -22.73
CA LEU A 514 5.31 5.09 -22.19
C LEU A 514 6.02 5.90 -23.27
N PHE A 515 6.33 5.28 -24.42
CA PHE A 515 7.02 5.96 -25.52
C PHE A 515 6.15 6.99 -26.23
N VAL A 516 4.82 6.88 -26.13
CA VAL A 516 3.89 7.93 -26.59
C VAL A 516 3.80 9.08 -25.60
N GLN A 517 3.79 8.79 -24.28
CA GLN A 517 3.60 9.80 -23.23
C GLN A 517 4.88 10.56 -22.84
N VAL A 518 6.05 9.99 -23.07
CA VAL A 518 7.33 10.53 -22.59
C VAL A 518 8.28 10.79 -23.75
N ASP A 519 8.38 12.05 -24.16
CA ASP A 519 9.12 12.48 -25.35
C ASP A 519 10.64 12.21 -25.30
N THR A 520 11.20 12.11 -24.11
CA THR A 520 12.63 11.92 -23.88
C THR A 520 13.07 10.46 -23.91
N LEU A 521 12.13 9.52 -24.08
CA LEU A 521 12.49 8.10 -24.30
C LEU A 521 13.02 7.89 -25.71
N CYS A 522 14.08 7.11 -25.80
CA CYS A 522 14.84 6.86 -27.02
C CYS A 522 14.94 5.38 -27.36
N LEU A 523 15.53 5.09 -28.52
CA LEU A 523 15.68 3.72 -29.00
C LEU A 523 16.52 2.85 -28.08
N GLU A 524 17.52 3.42 -27.43
CA GLU A 524 18.39 2.74 -26.47
C GLU A 524 17.60 2.30 -25.22
N ASP A 525 16.69 3.14 -24.74
CA ASP A 525 15.79 2.81 -23.63
C ASP A 525 14.87 1.63 -24.01
N LEU A 526 14.30 1.64 -25.22
CA LEU A 526 13.49 0.55 -25.75
C LEU A 526 14.27 -0.76 -25.84
N HIS A 527 15.50 -0.69 -26.35
CA HIS A 527 16.37 -1.85 -26.47
C HIS A 527 16.66 -2.48 -25.10
N ALA A 528 16.90 -1.66 -24.07
CA ALA A 528 17.15 -2.13 -22.72
C ALA A 528 15.92 -2.87 -22.14
N PHE A 529 14.74 -2.31 -22.29
CA PHE A 529 13.49 -2.94 -21.80
C PHE A 529 13.20 -4.27 -22.49
N ILE A 530 13.35 -4.35 -23.82
CA ILE A 530 13.09 -5.58 -24.57
C ILE A 530 14.16 -6.64 -24.23
N ALA A 531 15.44 -6.26 -24.24
CA ALA A 531 16.54 -7.19 -23.99
C ALA A 531 16.44 -7.82 -22.59
N GLN A 532 16.15 -7.00 -21.54
CA GLN A 532 16.01 -7.54 -20.20
C GLN A 532 14.83 -8.52 -20.09
N ALA A 533 13.68 -8.22 -20.71
CA ALA A 533 12.51 -9.08 -20.63
C ALA A 533 12.75 -10.43 -21.32
N LEU A 534 13.47 -10.44 -22.46
CA LEU A 534 13.85 -11.65 -23.15
C LEU A 534 14.91 -12.44 -22.37
N CYS A 535 15.95 -11.78 -21.87
CA CYS A 535 17.01 -12.43 -21.11
C CYS A 535 16.54 -12.93 -19.74
N LEU A 536 15.50 -12.32 -19.16
CA LEU A 536 14.93 -12.76 -17.89
C LEU A 536 14.36 -14.19 -18.00
N GLN A 537 13.84 -14.57 -19.17
CA GLN A 537 13.29 -15.90 -19.37
C GLN A 537 14.34 -16.97 -19.20
N GLY A 538 14.10 -17.92 -18.30
CA GLY A 538 15.04 -19.00 -18.01
C GLY A 538 16.16 -18.70 -17.02
N LYS A 539 16.38 -17.42 -16.61
CA LYS A 539 17.36 -17.11 -15.59
C LYS A 539 16.86 -17.39 -14.18
N PRO A 540 17.53 -18.23 -13.40
CA PRO A 540 17.18 -18.45 -11.98
C PRO A 540 17.47 -17.21 -11.14
N ALA A 541 16.79 -17.11 -9.98
CA ALA A 541 16.97 -15.99 -9.05
C ALA A 541 18.42 -15.79 -8.61
N MET A 542 19.17 -16.88 -8.41
CA MET A 542 20.55 -16.84 -7.98
C MET A 542 21.49 -16.22 -9.04
N GLU A 543 21.29 -16.52 -10.34
CA GLU A 543 22.05 -15.90 -11.41
C GLU A 543 21.80 -14.38 -11.49
N LEU A 544 20.57 -13.94 -11.25
CA LEU A 544 20.22 -12.53 -11.19
C LEU A 544 20.80 -11.84 -9.95
N ALA A 545 20.85 -12.51 -8.82
CA ALA A 545 21.46 -12.01 -7.59
C ALA A 545 22.98 -11.80 -7.75
N ASP A 546 23.65 -12.66 -8.50
CA ASP A 546 25.11 -12.61 -8.74
C ASP A 546 25.54 -11.58 -9.80
N LEU A 547 24.59 -10.98 -10.53
CA LEU A 547 24.90 -9.94 -11.51
C LEU A 547 25.65 -8.78 -10.86
N GLN A 548 26.74 -8.35 -11.50
CA GLN A 548 27.49 -7.16 -11.10
C GLN A 548 27.20 -6.00 -12.04
N LEU A 549 27.03 -4.80 -11.47
CA LEU A 549 26.83 -3.57 -12.22
C LEU A 549 28.10 -2.71 -12.15
N ASP A 550 28.52 -2.15 -13.28
CA ASP A 550 29.67 -1.25 -13.34
C ASP A 550 29.46 -0.01 -12.44
N HIS A 551 28.24 0.52 -12.44
CA HIS A 551 27.80 1.63 -11.62
C HIS A 551 26.28 1.74 -11.64
N ILE A 552 25.71 2.59 -10.76
CA ILE A 552 24.28 2.90 -10.74
C ILE A 552 24.03 4.19 -11.53
N ASP A 553 23.21 4.11 -12.56
CA ASP A 553 22.79 5.27 -13.35
C ASP A 553 21.43 5.81 -12.84
N PRO A 554 21.31 7.10 -12.46
CA PRO A 554 20.09 7.65 -11.92
C PRO A 554 18.92 7.63 -12.90
N ARG A 555 19.17 7.76 -14.22
CA ARG A 555 18.12 7.67 -15.23
C ARG A 555 17.59 6.23 -15.35
N ALA A 556 18.48 5.23 -15.35
CA ALA A 556 18.07 3.83 -15.35
C ALA A 556 17.19 3.49 -14.13
N VAL A 557 17.55 4.02 -12.95
CA VAL A 557 16.72 3.88 -11.74
C VAL A 557 15.30 4.44 -11.95
N GLN A 558 15.16 5.63 -12.53
CA GLN A 558 13.87 6.22 -12.81
C GLN A 558 13.06 5.48 -13.87
N LEU A 559 13.72 5.03 -14.95
CA LEU A 559 13.08 4.24 -16.00
C LEU A 559 12.56 2.90 -15.45
N ALA A 560 13.33 2.24 -14.60
CA ALA A 560 12.94 1.01 -13.92
C ALA A 560 11.66 1.22 -13.08
N THR A 561 11.65 2.25 -12.25
CA THR A 561 10.50 2.54 -11.40
C THR A 561 9.29 3.06 -12.20
N LEU A 562 9.51 3.75 -13.31
CA LEU A 562 8.46 4.16 -14.23
C LEU A 562 7.74 2.94 -14.83
N LEU A 563 8.47 1.91 -15.27
CA LEU A 563 7.88 0.67 -15.77
C LEU A 563 7.12 -0.06 -14.66
N VAL A 564 7.70 -0.20 -13.47
CA VAL A 564 7.07 -0.89 -12.33
C VAL A 564 5.78 -0.20 -11.92
N ARG A 565 5.73 1.14 -11.93
CA ARG A 565 4.48 1.88 -11.73
C ARG A 565 3.48 1.62 -12.84
N GLY A 566 3.93 1.44 -14.08
CA GLY A 566 3.10 1.00 -15.19
C GLY A 566 2.45 -0.36 -14.95
N LEU A 567 3.22 -1.32 -14.42
CA LEU A 567 2.69 -2.63 -14.05
C LEU A 567 1.63 -2.53 -12.95
N THR A 568 1.82 -1.68 -11.92
CA THR A 568 0.77 -1.45 -10.91
C THR A 568 -0.47 -0.76 -11.48
N THR A 569 -0.28 0.17 -12.43
CA THR A 569 -1.38 0.81 -13.15
C THR A 569 -2.13 -0.22 -13.99
N LEU A 570 -1.42 -1.14 -14.63
CA LEU A 570 -2.01 -2.22 -15.40
C LEU A 570 -2.87 -3.17 -14.54
N VAL A 571 -2.45 -3.45 -13.30
CA VAL A 571 -3.27 -4.21 -12.34
C VAL A 571 -4.61 -3.50 -12.10
N LEU A 572 -4.59 -2.18 -11.88
CA LEU A 572 -5.80 -1.38 -11.71
C LEU A 572 -6.70 -1.44 -12.96
N VAL A 573 -6.13 -1.19 -14.14
CA VAL A 573 -6.88 -1.16 -15.41
C VAL A 573 -7.46 -2.53 -15.73
N ASN A 574 -6.67 -3.59 -15.57
CA ASN A 574 -7.13 -4.96 -15.82
C ASN A 574 -8.34 -5.31 -14.94
N GLY A 575 -8.28 -4.99 -13.63
CA GLY A 575 -9.41 -5.19 -12.72
C GLY A 575 -10.63 -4.35 -13.11
N ALA A 576 -10.44 -3.08 -13.44
CA ALA A 576 -11.54 -2.19 -13.86
C ALA A 576 -12.25 -2.68 -15.14
N CYS A 577 -11.51 -3.29 -16.06
CA CYS A 577 -12.03 -3.81 -17.34
C CYS A 577 -12.56 -5.24 -17.28
N GLY A 578 -12.71 -5.83 -16.09
CA GLY A 578 -13.21 -7.20 -15.91
C GLY A 578 -12.17 -8.29 -16.19
N SER A 579 -10.91 -7.99 -15.96
CA SER A 579 -9.75 -8.91 -16.01
C SER A 579 -9.56 -9.63 -17.35
N PRO A 580 -9.34 -8.89 -18.46
CA PRO A 580 -9.09 -9.51 -19.77
C PRO A 580 -7.78 -10.29 -19.84
N TRP A 581 -6.77 -9.93 -19.04
CA TRP A 581 -5.53 -10.70 -18.86
C TRP A 581 -5.53 -11.46 -17.53
N GLU A 582 -4.87 -12.60 -17.53
CA GLU A 582 -4.56 -13.29 -16.29
C GLU A 582 -3.47 -12.53 -15.53
N MET A 583 -3.57 -12.45 -14.20
CA MET A 583 -2.59 -11.74 -13.38
C MET A 583 -1.17 -12.25 -13.61
N ALA A 584 -0.99 -13.55 -13.83
CA ALA A 584 0.30 -14.17 -14.10
C ALA A 584 1.00 -13.58 -15.34
N ASP A 585 0.25 -13.11 -16.34
CA ASP A 585 0.80 -12.65 -17.63
C ASP A 585 1.64 -11.37 -17.49
N PHE A 586 1.43 -10.57 -16.42
CA PHE A 586 2.11 -9.27 -16.27
C PHE A 586 2.69 -9.02 -14.88
N MET A 587 2.92 -10.05 -14.11
CA MET A 587 3.61 -9.91 -12.83
C MET A 587 5.11 -9.65 -13.01
N PRO A 588 5.71 -8.78 -12.18
CA PRO A 588 7.08 -8.34 -12.39
C PRO A 588 8.11 -9.48 -12.38
N TRP A 589 7.95 -10.52 -11.57
CA TRP A 589 8.89 -11.65 -11.55
C TRP A 589 8.94 -12.47 -12.86
N HIS A 590 8.01 -12.22 -13.79
CA HIS A 590 8.02 -12.79 -15.14
C HIS A 590 8.53 -11.81 -16.21
N LEU A 591 8.36 -10.50 -16.00
CA LEU A 591 8.58 -9.48 -17.02
C LEU A 591 9.75 -8.54 -16.74
N PHE A 592 10.18 -8.40 -15.48
CA PHE A 592 11.13 -7.38 -15.10
C PHE A 592 12.02 -7.79 -13.94
N ASP A 593 13.32 -7.54 -14.10
CA ASP A 593 14.30 -7.55 -13.02
C ASP A 593 15.13 -6.28 -13.09
N GLY A 594 15.21 -5.56 -11.98
CA GLY A 594 15.82 -4.23 -11.94
C GLY A 594 17.31 -4.24 -12.24
N LYS A 595 18.05 -5.22 -11.72
CA LYS A 595 19.49 -5.33 -11.91
C LYS A 595 19.83 -5.74 -13.35
N LEU A 596 19.08 -6.70 -13.89
CA LEU A 596 19.21 -7.10 -15.29
C LEU A 596 18.85 -5.96 -16.24
N PHE A 597 17.77 -5.21 -15.96
CA PHE A 597 17.42 -4.03 -16.73
C PHE A 597 18.55 -3.00 -16.72
N HIS A 598 19.09 -2.70 -15.54
CA HIS A 598 20.18 -1.74 -15.40
C HIS A 598 21.42 -2.14 -16.20
N GLN A 599 21.78 -3.43 -16.18
CA GLN A 599 22.87 -3.96 -17.01
C GLN A 599 22.58 -3.76 -18.51
N LYS A 600 21.38 -4.13 -18.97
CA LYS A 600 21.02 -3.96 -20.39
C LYS A 600 20.93 -2.50 -20.80
N TYR A 601 20.52 -1.61 -19.89
CA TYR A 601 20.54 -0.17 -20.10
C TYR A 601 21.96 0.34 -20.33
N LEU A 602 22.91 0.03 -19.47
CA LEU A 602 24.31 0.43 -19.62
C LEU A 602 24.94 -0.12 -20.91
N GLN A 603 24.59 -1.35 -21.29
CA GLN A 603 25.04 -1.97 -22.54
C GLN A 603 24.45 -1.26 -23.77
N SER A 604 23.16 -0.93 -23.73
CA SER A 604 22.49 -0.23 -24.83
C SER A 604 23.02 1.19 -25.01
N GLU A 605 23.31 1.93 -23.93
CA GLU A 605 23.95 3.24 -23.95
C GLU A 605 25.36 3.18 -24.59
N LYS A 606 26.13 2.11 -24.34
CA LYS A 606 27.43 1.85 -24.99
C LYS A 606 27.26 1.50 -26.47
N GLY A 607 26.02 1.24 -26.95
CA GLY A 607 25.69 0.95 -28.35
C GLY A 607 25.90 -0.49 -28.75
N TYR A 608 25.77 -1.43 -27.85
CA TYR A 608 25.82 -2.85 -28.15
C TYR A 608 24.69 -3.25 -29.09
N THR A 609 24.98 -4.20 -29.99
CA THR A 609 24.01 -4.69 -30.97
C THR A 609 22.94 -5.56 -30.30
N ALA A 610 21.84 -5.81 -30.99
CA ALA A 610 20.77 -6.65 -30.49
C ALA A 610 21.26 -8.05 -30.09
N GLU A 611 22.18 -8.64 -30.88
CA GLU A 611 22.76 -9.96 -30.61
C GLU A 611 23.48 -9.99 -29.25
N VAL A 612 24.28 -8.94 -28.97
CA VAL A 612 25.02 -8.83 -27.72
C VAL A 612 24.09 -8.57 -26.57
N LEU A 613 23.11 -7.69 -26.75
CA LEU A 613 22.12 -7.36 -25.72
C LEU A 613 21.31 -8.58 -25.25
N VAL A 614 20.97 -9.50 -26.19
CA VAL A 614 20.25 -10.73 -25.87
C VAL A 614 21.16 -11.96 -25.73
N GLU A 615 22.43 -11.74 -25.35
CA GLU A 615 23.38 -12.79 -24.96
C GLU A 615 23.61 -13.84 -26.05
N GLN A 616 23.69 -13.43 -27.33
CA GLN A 616 23.90 -14.27 -28.50
C GLN A 616 22.85 -15.36 -28.74
N ASN A 617 21.70 -15.30 -28.03
CA ASN A 617 20.61 -16.26 -28.21
C ASN A 617 19.83 -15.95 -29.50
N ARG A 618 19.96 -16.83 -30.52
CA ARG A 618 19.34 -16.65 -31.85
C ARG A 618 17.79 -16.48 -31.75
N SER A 619 17.13 -17.23 -30.88
CA SER A 619 15.70 -17.12 -30.69
C SER A 619 15.31 -15.75 -30.10
N HIS A 620 16.09 -15.26 -29.12
CA HIS A 620 15.88 -13.94 -28.52
C HIS A 620 16.16 -12.81 -29.52
N VAL A 621 17.16 -12.97 -30.44
CA VAL A 621 17.42 -11.95 -31.48
C VAL A 621 16.19 -11.77 -32.37
N THR A 622 15.59 -12.87 -32.86
CA THR A 622 14.39 -12.80 -33.70
C THR A 622 13.22 -12.13 -32.93
N ARG A 623 12.97 -12.56 -31.69
CA ARG A 623 11.94 -11.98 -30.83
C ARG A 623 12.20 -10.50 -30.53
N PHE A 624 13.46 -10.13 -30.29
CA PHE A 624 13.86 -8.73 -30.07
C PHE A 624 13.45 -7.84 -31.24
N HIS A 625 13.78 -8.25 -32.47
CA HIS A 625 13.39 -7.47 -33.65
C HIS A 625 11.87 -7.42 -33.85
N THR A 626 11.15 -8.50 -33.56
CA THR A 626 9.68 -8.54 -33.63
C THR A 626 9.07 -7.56 -32.62
N LEU A 627 9.43 -7.65 -31.33
CA LEU A 627 8.91 -6.78 -30.28
C LEU A 627 9.23 -5.31 -30.54
N LYS A 628 10.49 -5.01 -30.93
CA LYS A 628 10.91 -3.67 -31.35
C LYS A 628 10.04 -3.15 -32.50
N SER A 629 9.83 -3.96 -33.55
CA SER A 629 9.00 -3.57 -34.71
C SER A 629 7.57 -3.26 -34.32
N VAL A 630 6.96 -4.07 -33.43
CA VAL A 630 5.60 -3.84 -32.90
C VAL A 630 5.53 -2.50 -32.20
N VAL A 631 6.41 -2.24 -31.22
CA VAL A 631 6.41 -0.99 -30.47
C VAL A 631 6.67 0.21 -31.38
N CYS A 632 7.66 0.15 -32.26
CA CYS A 632 7.95 1.25 -33.17
C CYS A 632 6.80 1.53 -34.16
N LYS A 633 6.13 0.50 -34.68
CA LYS A 633 4.94 0.69 -35.55
C LYS A 633 3.79 1.33 -34.79
N ALA A 634 3.48 0.84 -33.59
CA ALA A 634 2.42 1.37 -32.78
C ALA A 634 2.66 2.85 -32.41
N CYS A 635 3.86 3.20 -31.96
CA CYS A 635 4.25 4.59 -31.71
C CYS A 635 4.20 5.46 -32.97
N GLY A 636 4.56 4.90 -34.13
CA GLY A 636 4.46 5.59 -35.42
C GLY A 636 3.03 5.95 -35.79
N LYS A 637 2.02 5.11 -35.48
CA LYS A 637 0.60 5.42 -35.66
C LYS A 637 0.14 6.63 -34.82
N GLU A 638 0.75 6.83 -33.67
CA GLU A 638 0.51 7.98 -32.79
C GLU A 638 1.42 9.19 -33.12
N ASN A 639 2.00 9.21 -34.31
CA ASN A 639 2.94 10.25 -34.76
C ASN A 639 4.16 10.46 -33.87
N ARG A 640 4.59 9.40 -33.17
CA ARG A 640 5.71 9.42 -32.25
C ARG A 640 6.81 8.43 -32.69
N PRO A 641 7.67 8.79 -33.70
CA PRO A 641 8.77 7.94 -34.10
C PRO A 641 9.83 7.83 -32.97
N ILE A 642 10.25 6.62 -32.68
CA ILE A 642 11.30 6.37 -31.67
C ILE A 642 12.65 6.53 -32.36
N VAL A 643 13.45 7.51 -31.93
CA VAL A 643 14.75 7.82 -32.47
C VAL A 643 15.88 7.45 -31.52
N SER A 644 17.08 7.17 -32.06
CA SER A 644 18.27 6.96 -31.25
C SER A 644 18.75 8.27 -30.63
N ARG A 645 19.18 8.23 -29.38
CA ARG A 645 19.77 9.38 -28.67
C ARG A 645 20.99 9.92 -29.40
N ARG A 646 21.72 9.07 -30.11
CA ARG A 646 22.91 9.44 -30.92
C ARG A 646 22.55 10.30 -32.12
N HIS A 647 21.33 10.22 -32.62
CA HIS A 647 20.80 11.02 -33.71
C HIS A 647 20.00 12.24 -33.24
N TRP A 648 19.87 12.40 -31.94
CA TRP A 648 19.20 13.53 -31.36
C TRP A 648 20.07 14.77 -31.53
N ARG A 649 19.96 15.42 -32.69
CA ARG A 649 20.42 16.81 -32.80
C ARG A 649 19.41 17.63 -32.02
N PRO A 650 19.86 18.51 -31.09
CA PRO A 650 18.95 19.52 -30.58
C PRO A 650 18.50 20.35 -31.80
N HIS A 651 17.33 20.07 -32.35
CA HIS A 651 16.63 21.10 -33.09
C HIS A 651 16.56 22.24 -32.08
N HIS A 652 17.13 23.39 -32.48
CA HIS A 652 17.01 24.64 -31.77
C HIS A 652 15.65 24.66 -31.11
N ALA A 653 15.64 24.77 -29.80
CA ALA A 653 14.47 25.02 -29.02
C ALA A 653 13.84 26.32 -29.55
N GLY A 654 13.03 26.17 -30.58
CA GLY A 654 11.94 27.06 -30.80
C GLY A 654 11.14 26.93 -29.54
N SER A 655 11.33 27.91 -28.69
CA SER A 655 10.70 28.06 -27.40
C SER A 655 9.17 27.82 -27.55
N ARG A 656 8.74 26.57 -27.39
CA ARG A 656 7.46 26.33 -26.74
C ARG A 656 7.76 26.61 -25.28
N GLN A 657 7.74 27.90 -24.93
CA GLN A 657 7.46 28.32 -23.57
C GLN A 657 6.22 27.52 -23.19
N TYR A 658 6.38 26.58 -22.27
CA TYR A 658 5.29 26.08 -21.47
C TYR A 658 4.78 27.31 -20.71
N GLU A 659 3.77 27.96 -21.28
CA GLU A 659 3.03 28.98 -20.54
C GLU A 659 2.35 28.27 -19.38
N PRO A 660 2.65 28.63 -18.13
CA PRO A 660 2.01 28.04 -16.95
C PRO A 660 0.49 28.26 -16.93
N ASP A 661 -0.02 29.14 -17.78
CA ASP A 661 -1.43 29.57 -17.74
C ASP A 661 -2.41 28.74 -18.59
N GLN A 662 -1.95 27.81 -19.43
CA GLN A 662 -2.87 26.94 -20.18
C GLN A 662 -3.47 25.81 -19.33
N TRP A 663 -2.92 25.52 -18.14
CA TRP A 663 -3.39 24.46 -17.26
C TRP A 663 -4.40 24.92 -16.20
N ARG A 664 -4.78 26.22 -16.20
CA ARG A 664 -5.81 26.76 -15.29
C ARG A 664 -7.25 26.62 -15.81
N ARG A 665 -7.49 25.98 -16.95
CA ARG A 665 -8.81 25.91 -17.58
C ARG A 665 -9.37 24.50 -17.84
N TYR A 666 -8.83 23.47 -17.21
CA TYR A 666 -9.48 22.14 -17.28
C TYR A 666 -9.52 21.48 -15.91
#